data_47f7ed7ba90b2c7afc648405b54bda2a
#
_entry.id   47f7ed7ba90b2c7afc648405b54bda2a
#
_cell.length_a   1.000
_cell.length_b   1.000
_cell.length_c   1.000
_cell.angle_alpha   90.00
_cell.angle_beta   90.00
_cell.angle_gamma   90.00
#
_symmetry.space_group_name_H-M   'P 1'
#
loop_
_entity.id
_entity.type
_entity.pdbx_description
1 polymer ?
#
loop_
_entity_poly.entity_id
_entity_poly.type
_entity_poly.pdbx_seq_one_letter_code
_entity_poly.pdbx_strand_id
1 'polypeptide(L)'
;MRIFVLLCCLLAALSAHAQLLRTTPVFTTETSSSITIFADATKGNKGILNFTGDIFVHIGAITSLSTSSSNWRYVPVAWGVADNKVKCTKLTNNVWSFTISGGLRNFFGMTNASETIQKIAILFRDATGSQVLRNADASDMYIPVYENNLAVRIDSPITQPLYVPVLEPISKAVGDTISMAGAASSSAALSLFVNDSLIATTTGTSIAQKFIVQKVGTQKIMLQGVSGSVTRKDSISFLVTGSTSLVGLPAGVKDGINYEPGDTSVTLVLFAPKKSSITLAGDFNNWTPGLSHVMKMTPDSLRFWVRLTGLTPGVEYAYQYIIDGALKVADYNATKVLDPWNDPFIAASTFPNLKPYPTGKTTEIVGVLQTAQAKYTWNDANFVRPNKKNLVVYELLLRDFVAKHDFQTLKDTLPYLKKLGINAIELMPFSEFEGNSSWGYNPNFFFATDKYYGTPEAIKSFIDAAHQQGIAVIMDMVLNHVFGSSPLAKMYWDGTNNKPAANNPWLNPDAKHPFNVGNDFNHESLATKELVNRVTKYWLQEFHIDGYRWDLSKGFTQVNNPTNVGAWGNYDASRIKIWKTIYDTMQLASAGSYCMLEHFADNSEEKELADYGMLLWGNANHSFAEATMGYTSTSNFGTSFSNARNFAQQHLVTYMESHDEERLQYKNLNFGNGSGSYSTKNPATGLKRNEMAAAFWALTPGPKLMWQFGELGYDFSINTCTNLTVDANNCRLAEKPIKWDYLQDANRKALYDAYAKFLKLRATPAYTNDFGSNKYTVNTSGSIKSMQLNGDSIKLVVVGNFDVTPQTATVSFPTDGFWYSLYSNKYQLVSGGSASVSLQPGEYFVYSNKNLNNAVVTSTPNISLPILNTTISVSPNPLSQAAIVKYQLPESGKVQVKLLSQTGVVVDGIFNGWQYKGQQQLIINKKGLPPGVYHISIQSNQKQKTQTFLITN
;
A
#
# COMPACT_ATOMS: atom_id res chain seq x y z
N MET A 1 -55.14 35.88 -30.55
CA MET A 1 -55.32 35.02 -29.39
C MET A 1 -54.81 33.55 -29.59
N ARG A 2 -55.00 32.90 -30.73
CA ARG A 2 -54.45 31.54 -30.95
C ARG A 2 -52.92 31.43 -31.08
N ILE A 3 -52.26 32.45 -31.60
CA ILE A 3 -50.77 32.50 -31.73
C ILE A 3 -50.09 32.71 -30.36
N PHE A 4 -50.73 33.48 -29.42
CA PHE A 4 -50.18 33.70 -28.09
C PHE A 4 -50.28 32.46 -27.19
N VAL A 5 -51.36 31.66 -27.36
CA VAL A 5 -51.52 30.38 -26.64
C VAL A 5 -50.52 29.33 -27.15
N LEU A 6 -50.20 29.30 -28.48
CA LEU A 6 -49.18 28.39 -29.04
C LEU A 6 -47.79 28.79 -28.58
N LEU A 7 -47.48 30.13 -28.44
CA LEU A 7 -46.18 30.61 -27.96
C LEU A 7 -45.99 30.31 -26.46
N CYS A 8 -47.06 30.43 -25.64
CA CYS A 8 -46.99 30.04 -24.23
C CYS A 8 -46.88 28.52 -24.03
N CYS A 9 -47.50 27.69 -24.88
CA CYS A 9 -47.31 26.23 -24.86
C CYS A 9 -45.89 25.82 -25.33
N LEU A 10 -45.30 26.57 -26.31
CA LEU A 10 -43.89 26.32 -26.73
C LEU A 10 -42.89 26.76 -25.65
N LEU A 11 -43.12 27.85 -24.93
CA LEU A 11 -42.28 28.30 -23.82
C LEU A 11 -42.36 27.41 -22.59
N ALA A 12 -43.57 26.83 -22.32
CA ALA A 12 -43.72 25.82 -21.28
C ALA A 12 -43.05 24.47 -21.65
N ALA A 13 -42.96 24.13 -22.94
CA ALA A 13 -42.25 22.96 -23.44
C ALA A 13 -40.72 23.12 -23.37
N LEU A 14 -40.19 24.35 -23.46
CA LEU A 14 -38.74 24.60 -23.39
C LEU A 14 -38.20 24.54 -21.96
N SER A 15 -39.02 24.83 -20.94
CA SER A 15 -38.58 24.69 -19.53
C SER A 15 -38.67 23.22 -19.02
N ALA A 16 -39.28 22.30 -19.76
CA ALA A 16 -39.45 20.92 -19.36
C ALA A 16 -38.23 20.00 -19.61
N HIS A 17 -37.13 20.52 -20.20
CA HIS A 17 -35.98 19.71 -20.59
C HIS A 17 -34.81 19.85 -19.63
N ALA A 18 -34.97 20.47 -18.47
CA ALA A 18 -33.85 20.75 -17.55
C ALA A 18 -33.59 19.69 -16.47
N GLN A 19 -34.43 18.65 -16.37
CA GLN A 19 -34.36 17.64 -15.31
C GLN A 19 -33.88 16.31 -15.82
N LEU A 20 -33.05 15.61 -15.00
CA LEU A 20 -32.57 14.24 -15.23
C LEU A 20 -33.74 13.27 -15.38
N LEU A 21 -34.71 13.33 -14.44
CA LEU A 21 -35.95 12.55 -14.48
C LEU A 21 -37.17 13.46 -14.44
N ARG A 22 -38.18 13.07 -15.14
CA ARG A 22 -39.56 13.64 -15.02
C ARG A 22 -40.60 12.57 -15.18
N THR A 23 -41.75 12.77 -14.61
CA THR A 23 -42.86 11.81 -14.65
C THR A 23 -44.16 12.44 -15.19
N THR A 24 -44.98 11.62 -15.81
CA THR A 24 -46.36 11.92 -16.13
C THR A 24 -47.22 10.77 -15.60
N PRO A 25 -48.15 10.99 -14.65
CA PRO A 25 -48.43 12.28 -13.98
C PRO A 25 -47.28 12.77 -13.11
N VAL A 26 -47.21 14.09 -12.88
CA VAL A 26 -46.19 14.74 -12.02
C VAL A 26 -46.26 14.24 -10.59
N PHE A 27 -47.48 14.13 -10.04
CA PHE A 27 -47.74 13.52 -8.75
C PHE A 27 -48.18 12.05 -8.96
N THR A 28 -47.20 11.19 -8.98
CA THR A 28 -47.36 9.75 -9.11
C THR A 28 -47.96 9.17 -7.83
N THR A 29 -49.00 8.37 -7.90
CA THR A 29 -49.66 7.67 -6.78
C THR A 29 -49.68 6.17 -7.01
N GLU A 30 -49.91 5.35 -5.99
CA GLU A 30 -50.07 3.89 -6.18
C GLU A 30 -51.25 3.54 -7.10
N THR A 31 -52.27 4.40 -7.15
CA THR A 31 -53.49 4.22 -7.97
C THR A 31 -53.35 4.80 -9.38
N SER A 32 -52.25 5.43 -9.72
CA SER A 32 -52.01 5.91 -11.10
C SER A 32 -52.06 4.74 -12.09
N SER A 33 -52.97 4.77 -13.02
CA SER A 33 -53.19 3.66 -13.99
C SER A 33 -52.04 3.54 -15.00
N SER A 34 -51.37 4.64 -15.28
CA SER A 34 -50.17 4.69 -16.14
C SER A 34 -49.18 5.75 -15.62
N ILE A 35 -47.89 5.43 -15.63
CA ILE A 35 -46.82 6.34 -15.22
C ILE A 35 -45.75 6.27 -16.29
N THR A 36 -45.49 7.38 -16.98
CA THR A 36 -44.38 7.49 -17.91
C THR A 36 -43.26 8.26 -17.27
N ILE A 37 -42.10 7.64 -17.23
CA ILE A 37 -40.83 8.17 -16.69
C ILE A 37 -39.97 8.53 -17.87
N PHE A 38 -39.47 9.76 -17.90
CA PHE A 38 -38.51 10.25 -18.90
C PHE A 38 -37.17 10.47 -18.27
N ALA A 39 -36.07 10.09 -18.97
CA ALA A 39 -34.70 10.27 -18.56
C ALA A 39 -33.92 11.04 -19.64
N ASP A 40 -33.20 12.07 -19.21
CA ASP A 40 -32.31 12.89 -20.05
C ASP A 40 -30.85 12.58 -19.71
N ALA A 41 -30.18 11.82 -20.57
CA ALA A 41 -28.79 11.42 -20.39
C ALA A 41 -27.77 12.54 -20.57
N THR A 42 -28.16 13.76 -20.93
CA THR A 42 -27.28 14.92 -20.90
C THR A 42 -27.07 15.42 -19.46
N LYS A 43 -27.84 14.89 -18.51
CA LYS A 43 -27.82 15.17 -17.07
C LYS A 43 -27.29 13.96 -16.29
N GLY A 44 -27.21 14.14 -14.97
CA GLY A 44 -26.69 13.11 -14.10
C GLY A 44 -25.21 12.76 -14.38
N ASN A 45 -24.84 11.53 -14.17
CA ASN A 45 -23.48 11.03 -14.43
C ASN A 45 -23.17 10.85 -15.94
N LYS A 46 -24.14 11.08 -16.82
CA LYS A 46 -24.04 10.93 -18.28
C LYS A 46 -23.62 9.52 -18.75
N GLY A 47 -23.81 8.48 -17.94
CA GLY A 47 -23.32 7.13 -18.19
C GLY A 47 -23.86 6.43 -19.44
N ILE A 48 -24.92 6.96 -20.07
CA ILE A 48 -25.45 6.49 -21.36
C ILE A 48 -25.54 7.65 -22.39
N LEU A 49 -24.70 8.71 -22.22
CA LEU A 49 -24.65 9.84 -23.16
C LEU A 49 -24.22 9.34 -24.54
N ASN A 50 -24.97 9.76 -25.58
CA ASN A 50 -24.76 9.36 -26.99
C ASN A 50 -24.87 7.85 -27.27
N PHE A 51 -25.42 7.07 -26.35
CA PHE A 51 -25.61 5.64 -26.55
C PHE A 51 -26.62 5.37 -27.69
N THR A 52 -26.27 4.46 -28.58
CA THR A 52 -27.07 4.16 -29.78
C THR A 52 -27.90 2.88 -29.66
N GLY A 53 -27.55 2.01 -28.72
CA GLY A 53 -28.23 0.74 -28.48
C GLY A 53 -29.53 0.85 -27.68
N ASP A 54 -30.10 -0.30 -27.38
CA ASP A 54 -31.31 -0.38 -26.53
C ASP A 54 -30.99 -0.08 -25.08
N ILE A 55 -31.86 0.69 -24.42
CA ILE A 55 -31.78 1.01 -22.99
C ILE A 55 -32.92 0.29 -22.26
N PHE A 56 -32.59 -0.15 -21.07
CA PHE A 56 -33.47 -0.86 -20.16
C PHE A 56 -33.48 -0.17 -18.78
N VAL A 57 -34.62 -0.20 -18.07
CA VAL A 57 -34.60 0.23 -16.66
C VAL A 57 -34.24 -0.94 -15.75
N HIS A 58 -33.42 -0.65 -14.72
CA HIS A 58 -33.39 -1.45 -13.51
C HIS A 58 -34.28 -0.72 -12.50
N ILE A 59 -35.36 -1.35 -12.04
CA ILE A 59 -36.42 -0.66 -11.32
C ILE A 59 -36.92 -1.52 -10.16
N GLY A 60 -37.24 -0.89 -9.03
CA GLY A 60 -37.78 -1.53 -7.84
C GLY A 60 -38.63 -0.57 -7.01
N ALA A 61 -39.25 -1.06 -5.95
CA ALA A 61 -40.02 -0.26 -5.03
C ALA A 61 -39.28 -0.06 -3.72
N ILE A 62 -39.25 1.16 -3.20
CA ILE A 62 -38.98 1.44 -1.79
C ILE A 62 -40.33 1.53 -1.12
N THR A 63 -40.55 0.67 -0.14
CA THR A 63 -41.85 0.50 0.52
C THR A 63 -41.77 0.84 2.01
N SER A 64 -42.91 0.81 2.70
CA SER A 64 -42.98 0.93 4.18
C SER A 64 -42.19 -0.15 4.93
N LEU A 65 -41.84 -1.25 4.26
CA LEU A 65 -41.01 -2.34 4.82
C LEU A 65 -39.58 -2.34 4.34
N SER A 66 -39.15 -1.38 3.52
CA SER A 66 -37.76 -1.21 3.14
C SER A 66 -36.93 -0.69 4.33
N THR A 67 -35.82 -1.37 4.63
CA THR A 67 -34.94 -1.04 5.77
C THR A 67 -33.95 0.06 5.47
N SER A 68 -33.70 0.36 4.18
CA SER A 68 -32.83 1.43 3.71
C SER A 68 -33.23 1.87 2.30
N SER A 69 -32.62 2.97 1.83
CA SER A 69 -32.83 3.44 0.44
C SER A 69 -32.28 2.47 -0.61
N SER A 70 -31.35 1.60 -0.26
CA SER A 70 -30.81 0.55 -1.12
C SER A 70 -31.57 -0.77 -1.03
N ASN A 71 -32.53 -0.88 -0.12
CA ASN A 71 -33.38 -2.08 0.00
C ASN A 71 -34.52 -2.02 -1.01
N TRP A 72 -34.21 -2.19 -2.29
CA TRP A 72 -35.18 -2.22 -3.38
C TRP A 72 -35.98 -3.54 -3.32
N ARG A 73 -37.25 -3.40 -3.16
CA ARG A 73 -38.19 -4.54 -3.13
C ARG A 73 -38.87 -4.71 -4.48
N TYR A 74 -39.31 -5.91 -4.77
CA TYR A 74 -40.13 -6.23 -5.97
C TYR A 74 -39.46 -5.86 -7.29
N VAL A 75 -38.16 -6.06 -7.42
CA VAL A 75 -37.40 -5.84 -8.66
C VAL A 75 -37.85 -6.85 -9.72
N PRO A 76 -38.50 -6.43 -10.81
CA PRO A 76 -39.18 -7.37 -11.74
C PRO A 76 -38.21 -8.11 -12.66
N VAL A 77 -37.02 -7.61 -12.88
CA VAL A 77 -35.98 -8.19 -13.76
C VAL A 77 -34.62 -8.05 -13.11
N ALA A 78 -33.84 -9.12 -13.11
CA ALA A 78 -32.49 -9.13 -12.52
C ALA A 78 -31.53 -8.15 -13.25
N TRP A 79 -30.46 -7.75 -12.55
CA TRP A 79 -29.43 -6.89 -13.13
C TRP A 79 -28.77 -7.53 -14.36
N GLY A 80 -28.52 -6.74 -15.40
CA GLY A 80 -27.84 -7.21 -16.63
C GLY A 80 -28.69 -8.07 -17.57
N VAL A 81 -29.98 -8.27 -17.25
CA VAL A 81 -30.88 -9.03 -18.11
C VAL A 81 -31.69 -8.07 -19.01
N ALA A 82 -31.56 -8.24 -20.34
CA ALA A 82 -32.31 -7.50 -21.35
C ALA A 82 -33.68 -8.14 -21.55
N ASP A 83 -34.69 -7.60 -20.85
CA ASP A 83 -36.09 -8.08 -20.91
C ASP A 83 -37.01 -6.97 -21.47
N ASN A 84 -37.90 -7.32 -22.37
CA ASN A 84 -38.85 -6.38 -22.96
C ASN A 84 -39.79 -5.72 -21.94
N LYS A 85 -40.02 -6.35 -20.79
CA LYS A 85 -40.80 -5.78 -19.70
C LYS A 85 -40.22 -4.47 -19.15
N VAL A 86 -38.92 -4.32 -19.26
CA VAL A 86 -38.17 -3.15 -18.75
C VAL A 86 -37.43 -2.38 -19.85
N LYS A 87 -37.74 -2.63 -21.11
CA LYS A 87 -37.14 -1.92 -22.28
C LYS A 87 -37.71 -0.51 -22.39
N CYS A 88 -36.83 0.45 -22.61
CA CYS A 88 -37.18 1.86 -22.81
C CYS A 88 -37.46 2.19 -24.28
N THR A 89 -38.23 3.22 -24.49
CA THR A 89 -38.49 3.83 -25.81
C THR A 89 -37.57 5.03 -25.98
N LYS A 90 -36.76 5.06 -27.06
CA LYS A 90 -35.92 6.22 -27.39
C LYS A 90 -36.78 7.32 -28.02
N LEU A 91 -36.78 8.51 -27.46
CA LEU A 91 -37.55 9.65 -27.96
C LEU A 91 -36.71 10.58 -28.85
N THR A 92 -35.50 10.90 -28.37
CA THR A 92 -34.49 11.69 -29.12
C THR A 92 -33.11 11.14 -28.82
N ASN A 93 -32.06 11.74 -29.41
CA ASN A 93 -30.72 11.48 -28.93
C ASN A 93 -30.61 11.87 -27.47
N ASN A 94 -30.23 10.96 -26.60
CA ASN A 94 -30.04 11.17 -25.15
C ASN A 94 -31.33 11.29 -24.30
N VAL A 95 -32.54 11.09 -24.88
CA VAL A 95 -33.78 11.07 -24.09
C VAL A 95 -34.53 9.78 -24.32
N TRP A 96 -34.81 9.06 -23.24
CA TRP A 96 -35.59 7.82 -23.21
C TRP A 96 -36.82 7.93 -22.34
N SER A 97 -37.82 7.13 -22.62
CA SER A 97 -39.00 6.98 -21.76
C SER A 97 -39.25 5.53 -21.41
N PHE A 98 -39.77 5.32 -20.23
CA PHE A 98 -40.28 4.02 -19.74
C PHE A 98 -41.68 4.20 -19.17
N THR A 99 -42.63 3.35 -19.54
CA THR A 99 -44.02 3.45 -19.09
C THR A 99 -44.41 2.23 -18.27
N ILE A 100 -44.86 2.48 -17.04
CA ILE A 100 -45.50 1.52 -16.16
C ILE A 100 -47.03 1.59 -16.44
N SER A 101 -47.63 0.50 -16.86
CA SER A 101 -49.05 0.40 -17.15
C SER A 101 -49.76 -0.55 -16.17
N GLY A 102 -51.02 -0.31 -15.87
CA GLY A 102 -51.85 -1.17 -15.01
C GLY A 102 -51.62 -0.95 -13.51
N GLY A 103 -51.00 0.18 -13.12
CA GLY A 103 -50.75 0.56 -11.74
C GLY A 103 -49.46 -0.05 -11.14
N LEU A 104 -48.90 0.66 -10.14
CA LEU A 104 -47.62 0.28 -9.52
C LEU A 104 -47.62 -1.09 -8.84
N ARG A 105 -48.68 -1.37 -8.08
CA ARG A 105 -48.80 -2.64 -7.34
C ARG A 105 -48.80 -3.85 -8.28
N ASN A 106 -49.54 -3.75 -9.39
CA ASN A 106 -49.61 -4.79 -10.39
C ASN A 106 -48.27 -4.96 -11.12
N PHE A 107 -47.66 -3.86 -11.53
CA PHE A 107 -46.35 -3.89 -12.22
C PHE A 107 -45.26 -4.56 -11.36
N PHE A 108 -45.22 -4.25 -10.07
CA PHE A 108 -44.28 -4.82 -9.12
C PHE A 108 -44.70 -6.19 -8.56
N GLY A 109 -45.92 -6.66 -8.84
CA GLY A 109 -46.43 -7.94 -8.32
C GLY A 109 -46.68 -7.92 -6.80
N MET A 110 -47.02 -6.77 -6.23
CA MET A 110 -47.26 -6.62 -4.80
C MET A 110 -48.64 -7.17 -4.38
N THR A 111 -48.63 -8.15 -3.52
CA THR A 111 -49.86 -8.79 -2.99
C THR A 111 -50.20 -8.35 -1.54
N ASN A 112 -49.20 -7.87 -0.77
CA ASN A 112 -49.41 -7.41 0.61
C ASN A 112 -50.13 -6.06 0.63
N ALA A 113 -51.44 -6.05 0.99
CA ALA A 113 -52.25 -4.84 1.00
C ALA A 113 -51.86 -3.79 2.06
N SER A 114 -51.17 -4.21 3.14
CA SER A 114 -50.70 -3.29 4.21
C SER A 114 -49.34 -2.62 3.92
N GLU A 115 -48.65 -3.10 2.92
CA GLU A 115 -47.36 -2.52 2.50
C GLU A 115 -47.62 -1.42 1.46
N THR A 116 -47.05 -0.22 1.68
CA THR A 116 -47.22 0.95 0.81
C THR A 116 -45.96 1.29 0.07
N ILE A 117 -46.07 1.70 -1.19
CA ILE A 117 -44.93 2.18 -2.00
C ILE A 117 -44.68 3.64 -1.66
N GLN A 118 -43.48 3.93 -1.20
CA GLN A 118 -43.04 5.28 -0.86
C GLN A 118 -42.28 5.95 -2.00
N LYS A 119 -41.47 5.16 -2.75
CA LYS A 119 -40.70 5.64 -3.90
C LYS A 119 -40.56 4.55 -4.94
N ILE A 120 -40.41 4.94 -6.20
CA ILE A 120 -39.89 4.09 -7.27
C ILE A 120 -38.37 4.34 -7.34
N ALA A 121 -37.56 3.30 -7.13
CA ALA A 121 -36.14 3.33 -7.35
C ALA A 121 -35.84 2.92 -8.80
N ILE A 122 -35.01 3.64 -9.52
CA ILE A 122 -34.82 3.42 -10.97
C ILE A 122 -33.42 3.82 -11.44
N LEU A 123 -32.86 3.02 -12.35
CA LEU A 123 -31.67 3.30 -13.15
C LEU A 123 -31.95 3.00 -14.61
N PHE A 124 -31.29 3.69 -15.53
CA PHE A 124 -31.35 3.41 -16.96
C PHE A 124 -30.01 2.82 -17.40
N ARG A 125 -29.99 1.67 -18.03
CA ARG A 125 -28.78 0.93 -18.35
C ARG A 125 -28.81 0.33 -19.74
N ASP A 126 -27.62 -0.01 -20.28
CA ASP A 126 -27.53 -0.86 -21.48
C ASP A 126 -27.99 -2.31 -21.19
N ALA A 127 -27.94 -3.16 -22.18
CA ALA A 127 -28.40 -4.55 -22.08
C ALA A 127 -27.65 -5.36 -21.01
N THR A 128 -26.37 -5.07 -20.79
CA THR A 128 -25.47 -5.79 -19.86
C THR A 128 -25.38 -5.14 -18.49
N GLY A 129 -25.75 -3.87 -18.35
CA GLY A 129 -25.56 -3.06 -17.14
C GLY A 129 -24.15 -2.48 -16.99
N SER A 130 -23.36 -2.47 -18.08
CA SER A 130 -22.01 -1.88 -18.09
C SER A 130 -22.04 -0.35 -18.21
N GLN A 131 -23.07 0.20 -18.88
CA GLN A 131 -23.31 1.65 -18.97
C GLN A 131 -24.60 1.99 -18.25
N VAL A 132 -24.53 2.92 -17.28
CA VAL A 132 -25.67 3.21 -16.38
C VAL A 132 -25.82 4.71 -16.17
N LEU A 133 -27.02 5.22 -16.42
CA LEU A 133 -27.42 6.57 -16.06
C LEU A 133 -27.90 6.61 -14.60
N ARG A 134 -27.28 7.46 -13.81
CA ARG A 134 -27.53 7.72 -12.39
C ARG A 134 -27.54 9.22 -12.11
N ASN A 135 -27.72 9.59 -10.86
CA ASN A 135 -27.44 10.95 -10.42
C ASN A 135 -25.97 11.35 -10.70
N ALA A 136 -25.66 12.65 -10.67
CA ALA A 136 -24.32 13.15 -10.97
C ALA A 136 -23.26 12.66 -9.97
N ASP A 137 -23.66 12.36 -8.73
CA ASP A 137 -22.84 11.79 -7.66
C ASP A 137 -22.79 10.24 -7.70
N ALA A 138 -23.22 9.63 -8.80
CA ALA A 138 -23.37 8.19 -9.00
C ALA A 138 -24.37 7.49 -8.06
N SER A 139 -25.15 8.23 -7.26
CA SER A 139 -26.22 7.67 -6.44
C SER A 139 -27.40 7.21 -7.30
N ASP A 140 -28.20 6.31 -6.74
CA ASP A 140 -29.41 5.82 -7.37
C ASP A 140 -30.49 6.90 -7.46
N MET A 141 -31.37 6.80 -8.45
CA MET A 141 -32.44 7.75 -8.68
C MET A 141 -33.75 7.28 -8.09
N TYR A 142 -34.54 8.17 -7.51
CA TYR A 142 -35.82 7.86 -6.88
C TYR A 142 -36.92 8.78 -7.39
N ILE A 143 -38.15 8.26 -7.48
CA ILE A 143 -39.34 9.02 -7.82
C ILE A 143 -40.31 8.85 -6.65
N PRO A 144 -40.77 9.94 -5.96
CA PRO A 144 -41.70 9.83 -4.86
C PRO A 144 -43.07 9.35 -5.34
N VAL A 145 -43.71 8.52 -4.53
CA VAL A 145 -45.09 8.08 -4.70
C VAL A 145 -45.90 8.80 -3.66
N TYR A 146 -46.89 9.59 -4.10
CA TYR A 146 -47.70 10.44 -3.27
C TYR A 146 -48.98 9.71 -2.80
N GLU A 147 -49.55 10.17 -1.71
CA GLU A 147 -50.88 9.75 -1.28
C GLU A 147 -51.95 10.31 -2.24
N ASN A 148 -53.13 9.70 -2.23
CA ASN A 148 -54.25 10.13 -3.08
C ASN A 148 -54.97 11.38 -2.54
N ASN A 149 -54.31 12.21 -1.71
CA ASN A 149 -54.83 13.47 -1.19
C ASN A 149 -54.05 14.65 -1.75
N LEU A 150 -54.38 15.86 -1.29
CA LEU A 150 -53.58 17.03 -1.67
C LEU A 150 -52.09 16.79 -1.35
N ALA A 151 -51.23 16.96 -2.38
CA ALA A 151 -49.77 17.03 -2.27
C ALA A 151 -49.27 18.34 -2.88
N VAL A 152 -48.18 18.88 -2.34
CA VAL A 152 -47.48 20.05 -2.90
C VAL A 152 -46.00 19.75 -3.05
N ARG A 153 -45.36 20.42 -4.03
CA ARG A 153 -43.95 20.25 -4.35
C ARG A 153 -43.35 21.56 -4.86
N ILE A 154 -42.16 21.87 -4.38
CA ILE A 154 -41.32 22.95 -4.96
C ILE A 154 -40.64 22.39 -6.20
N ASP A 155 -40.85 23.01 -7.36
CA ASP A 155 -40.25 22.69 -8.65
C ASP A 155 -39.05 23.55 -8.99
N SER A 156 -38.94 24.72 -8.36
CA SER A 156 -37.81 25.67 -8.52
C SER A 156 -37.61 26.44 -7.21
N PRO A 157 -36.35 26.63 -6.77
CA PRO A 157 -35.13 26.12 -7.34
C PRO A 157 -35.11 24.58 -7.30
N ILE A 158 -34.58 23.95 -8.34
CA ILE A 158 -34.44 22.51 -8.42
C ILE A 158 -33.31 22.12 -7.48
N THR A 159 -33.60 21.18 -6.59
CA THR A 159 -32.59 20.53 -5.75
C THR A 159 -32.10 19.26 -6.43
N GLN A 160 -30.80 19.12 -6.60
CA GLN A 160 -30.15 17.96 -7.19
C GLN A 160 -29.27 17.28 -6.14
N PRO A 161 -29.07 15.98 -6.20
CA PRO A 161 -29.77 14.97 -6.99
C PRO A 161 -31.24 14.86 -6.58
N LEU A 162 -32.10 14.53 -7.54
CA LEU A 162 -33.55 14.47 -7.28
C LEU A 162 -33.89 13.31 -6.33
N TYR A 163 -34.67 13.64 -5.26
CA TYR A 163 -35.28 12.66 -4.35
C TYR A 163 -34.28 11.85 -3.49
N VAL A 164 -33.02 12.28 -3.39
CA VAL A 164 -32.03 11.70 -2.48
C VAL A 164 -32.01 12.45 -1.14
N PRO A 165 -31.55 11.82 -0.06
CA PRO A 165 -31.48 12.47 1.24
C PRO A 165 -30.56 13.69 1.31
N VAL A 166 -29.51 13.69 0.49
CA VAL A 166 -28.52 14.77 0.46
C VAL A 166 -28.61 15.49 -0.88
N LEU A 167 -29.01 16.75 -0.83
CA LEU A 167 -29.14 17.63 -1.98
C LEU A 167 -27.85 18.42 -2.20
N GLU A 168 -27.57 18.78 -3.46
CA GLU A 168 -26.50 19.72 -3.77
C GLU A 168 -26.80 21.08 -3.11
N PRO A 169 -25.78 21.78 -2.57
CA PRO A 169 -25.96 23.10 -2.00
C PRO A 169 -26.45 24.10 -3.06
N ILE A 170 -27.44 24.92 -2.70
CA ILE A 170 -27.87 26.04 -3.53
C ILE A 170 -26.93 27.21 -3.26
N SER A 171 -26.09 27.55 -4.23
CA SER A 171 -25.16 28.70 -4.13
C SER A 171 -25.82 29.96 -4.65
N LYS A 172 -26.04 30.97 -3.79
CA LYS A 172 -26.64 32.29 -4.10
C LYS A 172 -25.93 33.38 -3.28
N ALA A 173 -25.85 34.54 -3.91
CA ALA A 173 -25.35 35.76 -3.27
C ALA A 173 -26.50 36.77 -3.02
N VAL A 174 -26.25 37.75 -2.16
CA VAL A 174 -27.14 38.91 -2.01
C VAL A 174 -27.21 39.67 -3.36
N GLY A 175 -28.41 39.95 -3.79
CA GLY A 175 -28.71 40.57 -5.09
C GLY A 175 -29.09 39.55 -6.18
N ASP A 176 -28.83 38.26 -5.99
CA ASP A 176 -29.21 37.23 -6.95
C ASP A 176 -30.74 37.09 -7.00
N THR A 177 -31.26 36.86 -8.20
CA THR A 177 -32.66 36.52 -8.40
C THR A 177 -32.87 35.01 -8.33
N ILE A 178 -33.80 34.56 -7.52
CA ILE A 178 -34.24 33.17 -7.45
C ILE A 178 -35.64 33.05 -8.11
N SER A 179 -35.76 32.19 -9.10
CA SER A 179 -37.06 31.78 -9.64
C SER A 179 -37.62 30.71 -8.74
N MET A 180 -38.77 30.96 -8.13
CA MET A 180 -39.49 30.02 -7.31
C MET A 180 -40.69 29.50 -8.08
N ALA A 181 -40.92 28.20 -8.09
CA ALA A 181 -42.10 27.58 -8.67
C ALA A 181 -42.49 26.35 -7.82
N GLY A 182 -43.78 26.12 -7.78
CA GLY A 182 -44.32 24.94 -7.09
C GLY A 182 -45.63 24.47 -7.72
N ALA A 183 -45.93 23.21 -7.48
CA ALA A 183 -47.10 22.54 -7.98
C ALA A 183 -47.90 21.90 -6.84
N ALA A 184 -49.19 21.66 -7.12
CA ALA A 184 -50.10 20.88 -6.30
C ALA A 184 -50.76 19.76 -7.12
N SER A 185 -51.08 18.64 -6.48
CA SER A 185 -51.76 17.48 -7.10
C SER A 185 -53.20 17.74 -7.51
N SER A 186 -53.83 18.73 -6.90
CA SER A 186 -55.19 19.21 -7.21
C SER A 186 -55.29 20.71 -6.95
N SER A 187 -56.35 21.32 -7.43
CA SER A 187 -56.58 22.76 -7.19
C SER A 187 -56.60 23.11 -5.71
N ALA A 188 -55.78 24.05 -5.27
CA ALA A 188 -55.59 24.44 -3.89
C ALA A 188 -55.28 25.95 -3.82
N ALA A 189 -55.51 26.59 -2.65
CA ALA A 189 -54.95 27.88 -2.35
C ALA A 189 -53.45 27.70 -2.06
N LEU A 190 -52.59 28.12 -3.01
CA LEU A 190 -51.12 28.04 -2.96
C LEU A 190 -50.51 29.31 -2.46
N SER A 191 -49.57 29.22 -1.53
CA SER A 191 -48.83 30.37 -1.00
C SER A 191 -47.32 30.05 -0.98
N LEU A 192 -46.51 30.99 -1.53
CA LEU A 192 -45.06 30.94 -1.46
C LEU A 192 -44.55 31.91 -0.38
N PHE A 193 -43.69 31.38 0.49
CA PHE A 193 -43.04 32.15 1.56
C PHE A 193 -41.55 32.12 1.38
N VAL A 194 -40.88 33.20 1.76
CA VAL A 194 -39.41 33.26 1.99
C VAL A 194 -39.16 33.78 3.40
N ASN A 195 -38.47 33.00 4.22
CA ASN A 195 -38.22 33.32 5.64
C ASN A 195 -39.52 33.69 6.38
N ASP A 196 -40.56 32.88 6.20
CA ASP A 196 -41.89 33.00 6.75
C ASP A 196 -42.69 34.29 6.29
N SER A 197 -42.11 35.09 5.40
CA SER A 197 -42.82 36.21 4.76
C SER A 197 -43.52 35.73 3.49
N LEU A 198 -44.78 36.05 3.37
CA LEU A 198 -45.62 35.75 2.19
C LEU A 198 -45.12 36.54 0.99
N ILE A 199 -44.78 35.84 -0.12
CA ILE A 199 -44.26 36.46 -1.35
C ILE A 199 -45.29 36.44 -2.48
N ALA A 200 -46.07 35.35 -2.57
CA ALA A 200 -47.08 35.22 -3.60
C ALA A 200 -48.18 34.26 -3.14
N THR A 201 -49.41 34.44 -3.67
CA THR A 201 -50.54 33.51 -3.47
C THR A 201 -51.33 33.38 -4.77
N THR A 202 -51.94 32.20 -4.99
CA THR A 202 -52.82 31.94 -6.12
C THR A 202 -53.78 30.79 -5.77
N THR A 203 -54.83 30.60 -6.54
CA THR A 203 -55.66 29.37 -6.46
C THR A 203 -55.46 28.60 -7.77
N GLY A 204 -55.11 27.30 -7.67
CA GLY A 204 -54.85 26.48 -8.82
C GLY A 204 -53.89 25.33 -8.49
N THR A 205 -53.29 24.74 -9.53
CA THR A 205 -52.38 23.60 -9.43
C THR A 205 -50.89 24.01 -9.55
N SER A 206 -50.61 25.32 -9.75
CA SER A 206 -49.21 25.80 -9.84
C SER A 206 -49.11 27.24 -9.40
N ILE A 207 -47.94 27.61 -8.90
CA ILE A 207 -47.55 28.96 -8.53
C ILE A 207 -46.08 29.22 -8.93
N ALA A 208 -45.78 30.44 -9.41
CA ALA A 208 -44.43 30.84 -9.73
C ALA A 208 -44.20 32.29 -9.38
N GLN A 209 -43.01 32.60 -8.83
CA GLN A 209 -42.61 33.95 -8.46
C GLN A 209 -41.10 34.09 -8.49
N LYS A 210 -40.61 35.29 -8.73
CA LYS A 210 -39.17 35.63 -8.59
C LYS A 210 -38.95 36.35 -7.26
N PHE A 211 -37.83 36.04 -6.62
CA PHE A 211 -37.41 36.67 -5.38
C PHE A 211 -35.96 37.12 -5.51
N ILE A 212 -35.64 38.35 -5.08
CA ILE A 212 -34.27 38.86 -5.00
C ILE A 212 -33.76 38.59 -3.57
N VAL A 213 -32.64 37.91 -3.45
CA VAL A 213 -31.97 37.65 -2.16
C VAL A 213 -31.52 38.95 -1.54
N GLN A 214 -32.06 39.32 -0.39
CA GLN A 214 -31.84 40.62 0.23
C GLN A 214 -30.80 40.61 1.36
N LYS A 215 -30.54 39.46 1.98
CA LYS A 215 -29.66 39.37 3.13
C LYS A 215 -28.90 38.07 3.17
N VAL A 216 -27.73 38.08 3.85
CA VAL A 216 -26.94 36.89 4.18
C VAL A 216 -27.62 36.05 5.25
N GLY A 217 -27.20 34.80 5.37
CA GLY A 217 -27.70 33.83 6.34
C GLY A 217 -28.59 32.78 5.70
N THR A 218 -29.10 31.89 6.53
CA THR A 218 -30.00 30.80 6.08
C THR A 218 -31.30 31.40 5.53
N GLN A 219 -31.61 31.04 4.30
CA GLN A 219 -32.85 31.37 3.61
C GLN A 219 -33.71 30.11 3.54
N LYS A 220 -35.04 30.27 3.79
CA LYS A 220 -36.02 29.20 3.69
C LYS A 220 -37.09 29.58 2.70
N ILE A 221 -37.26 28.79 1.65
CA ILE A 221 -38.40 28.88 0.74
C ILE A 221 -39.41 27.82 1.19
N MET A 222 -40.68 28.19 1.32
CA MET A 222 -41.75 27.30 1.68
C MET A 222 -42.96 27.49 0.74
N LEU A 223 -43.46 26.39 0.23
CA LEU A 223 -44.73 26.28 -0.48
C LEU A 223 -45.80 25.69 0.48
N GLN A 224 -46.91 26.39 0.61
CA GLN A 224 -48.06 25.86 1.33
C GLN A 224 -49.24 25.75 0.36
N GLY A 225 -49.95 24.63 0.39
CA GLY A 225 -51.22 24.41 -0.30
C GLY A 225 -52.32 24.09 0.68
N VAL A 226 -53.52 24.69 0.48
CA VAL A 226 -54.71 24.46 1.30
C VAL A 226 -55.86 24.14 0.40
N SER A 227 -56.53 23.00 0.66
CA SER A 227 -57.76 22.56 -0.03
C SER A 227 -58.75 22.05 1.01
N GLY A 228 -59.84 22.79 1.23
CA GLY A 228 -60.76 22.52 2.37
C GLY A 228 -60.01 22.55 3.70
N SER A 229 -60.06 21.52 4.50
CA SER A 229 -59.38 21.39 5.78
C SER A 229 -57.95 20.84 5.64
N VAL A 230 -57.52 20.42 4.48
CA VAL A 230 -56.20 19.80 4.26
C VAL A 230 -55.12 20.87 3.96
N THR A 231 -54.11 20.97 4.77
CA THR A 231 -52.92 21.79 4.54
C THR A 231 -51.71 20.90 4.28
N ARG A 232 -50.96 21.20 3.23
CA ARG A 232 -49.66 20.56 2.93
C ARG A 232 -48.59 21.64 2.75
N LYS A 233 -47.39 21.29 3.14
CA LYS A 233 -46.20 22.17 3.01
C LYS A 233 -45.02 21.42 2.41
N ASP A 234 -44.23 22.11 1.61
CA ASP A 234 -42.93 21.70 1.16
C ASP A 234 -41.93 22.85 1.35
N SER A 235 -40.67 22.56 1.70
CA SER A 235 -39.69 23.61 1.95
C SER A 235 -38.29 23.21 1.61
N ILE A 236 -37.48 24.18 1.18
CA ILE A 236 -36.04 24.06 0.99
C ILE A 236 -35.33 25.16 1.76
N SER A 237 -34.14 24.88 2.23
CA SER A 237 -33.28 25.86 2.89
C SER A 237 -31.88 25.86 2.26
N PHE A 238 -31.26 27.05 2.18
CA PHE A 238 -29.89 27.20 1.70
C PHE A 238 -29.21 28.36 2.41
N LEU A 239 -27.86 28.37 2.42
CA LEU A 239 -27.07 29.42 3.03
C LEU A 239 -26.67 30.47 1.95
N VAL A 240 -26.92 31.72 2.25
CA VAL A 240 -26.41 32.86 1.50
C VAL A 240 -25.22 33.42 2.26
N THR A 241 -24.03 33.29 1.70
CA THR A 241 -22.82 33.89 2.26
C THR A 241 -22.64 35.34 1.76
N GLY A 242 -22.10 36.18 2.62
CA GLY A 242 -21.61 37.50 2.20
C GLY A 242 -20.22 37.39 1.54
N SER A 243 -19.60 38.55 1.28
CA SER A 243 -18.19 38.58 0.90
C SER A 243 -17.32 37.92 1.99
N THR A 244 -16.35 37.13 1.59
CA THR A 244 -15.44 36.47 2.51
C THR A 244 -14.61 37.48 3.29
N SER A 245 -14.61 37.41 4.61
CA SER A 245 -13.86 38.30 5.48
C SER A 245 -12.35 38.06 5.34
N LEU A 246 -11.59 39.13 5.14
CA LEU A 246 -10.12 39.07 5.06
C LEU A 246 -9.53 39.25 6.46
N VAL A 247 -8.95 38.16 7.02
CA VAL A 247 -8.37 38.16 8.37
C VAL A 247 -7.13 37.30 8.38
N GLY A 248 -6.00 37.79 8.91
CA GLY A 248 -4.77 37.04 9.05
C GLY A 248 -4.93 35.82 9.94
N LEU A 249 -4.07 34.83 9.74
CA LEU A 249 -4.03 33.65 10.61
C LEU A 249 -3.68 34.03 12.05
N PRO A 250 -4.29 33.41 13.07
CA PRO A 250 -3.81 33.51 14.44
C PRO A 250 -2.35 33.08 14.57
N ALA A 251 -1.61 33.68 15.48
CA ALA A 251 -0.21 33.36 15.71
C ALA A 251 0.01 31.86 16.03
N GLY A 252 0.98 31.22 15.41
CA GLY A 252 1.34 29.83 15.62
C GLY A 252 0.47 28.79 14.93
N VAL A 253 -0.60 29.19 14.25
CA VAL A 253 -1.51 28.30 13.53
C VAL A 253 -0.89 27.88 12.19
N LYS A 254 -1.02 26.61 11.85
CA LYS A 254 -0.49 25.97 10.62
C LYS A 254 -1.63 25.42 9.75
N ASP A 255 -1.31 25.07 8.49
CA ASP A 255 -2.25 24.37 7.62
C ASP A 255 -2.72 23.06 8.25
N GLY A 256 -4.02 22.76 8.12
CA GLY A 256 -4.69 21.60 8.68
C GLY A 256 -5.36 21.86 10.02
N ILE A 257 -5.43 20.87 10.89
CA ILE A 257 -6.14 20.87 12.17
C ILE A 257 -5.20 21.36 13.27
N ASN A 258 -5.57 22.47 13.94
CA ASN A 258 -4.84 23.01 15.07
C ASN A 258 -5.69 22.88 16.35
N TYR A 259 -5.38 21.88 17.16
CA TYR A 259 -6.03 21.66 18.47
C TYR A 259 -5.55 22.72 19.48
N GLU A 260 -6.50 23.30 20.20
CA GLU A 260 -6.22 24.37 21.14
C GLU A 260 -6.20 23.87 22.60
N PRO A 261 -5.48 24.55 23.50
CA PRO A 261 -5.49 24.21 24.93
C PRO A 261 -6.91 24.18 25.50
N GLY A 262 -7.19 23.18 26.38
CA GLY A 262 -8.50 23.00 26.98
C GLY A 262 -9.44 22.08 26.20
N ASP A 263 -9.01 21.54 25.07
CA ASP A 263 -9.66 20.46 24.32
C ASP A 263 -11.12 20.68 23.91
N THR A 264 -11.59 21.93 23.90
CA THR A 264 -12.97 22.30 23.53
C THR A 264 -13.05 23.14 22.26
N SER A 265 -11.91 23.40 21.63
CA SER A 265 -11.82 24.22 20.42
C SER A 265 -10.71 23.75 19.49
N VAL A 266 -10.87 24.06 18.20
CA VAL A 266 -9.92 23.77 17.15
C VAL A 266 -9.94 24.88 16.09
N THR A 267 -8.77 25.23 15.57
CA THR A 267 -8.68 26.11 14.38
C THR A 267 -8.33 25.25 13.17
N LEU A 268 -9.21 25.27 12.18
CA LEU A 268 -9.01 24.60 10.87
C LEU A 268 -8.46 25.60 9.87
N VAL A 269 -7.42 25.20 9.13
CA VAL A 269 -6.81 26.01 8.07
C VAL A 269 -6.68 25.19 6.80
N LEU A 270 -7.26 25.68 5.72
CA LEU A 270 -7.17 25.08 4.40
C LEU A 270 -6.38 25.99 3.46
N PHE A 271 -5.25 25.51 2.91
CA PHE A 271 -4.60 26.18 1.80
C PHE A 271 -5.41 25.90 0.52
N ALA A 272 -6.00 26.94 -0.06
CA ALA A 272 -6.89 26.83 -1.20
C ALA A 272 -6.86 28.14 -2.04
N PRO A 273 -5.72 28.45 -2.69
CA PRO A 273 -5.59 29.67 -3.49
C PRO A 273 -6.62 29.74 -4.62
N LYS A 274 -7.04 30.97 -5.01
CA LYS A 274 -8.01 31.19 -6.10
C LYS A 274 -9.42 30.66 -5.84
N LYS A 275 -9.76 30.28 -4.62
CA LYS A 275 -11.13 30.01 -4.19
C LYS A 275 -11.75 31.27 -3.62
N SER A 276 -13.08 31.40 -3.76
CA SER A 276 -13.81 32.60 -3.38
C SER A 276 -14.41 32.53 -1.98
N SER A 277 -14.91 31.36 -1.61
CA SER A 277 -15.54 31.10 -0.31
C SER A 277 -15.43 29.64 0.09
N ILE A 278 -15.31 29.40 1.38
CA ILE A 278 -15.35 28.05 1.94
C ILE A 278 -16.23 28.06 3.17
N THR A 279 -17.11 27.07 3.24
CA THR A 279 -18.00 26.85 4.38
C THR A 279 -17.75 25.47 4.98
N LEU A 280 -17.81 25.38 6.30
CA LEU A 280 -17.57 24.14 7.03
C LEU A 280 -18.89 23.48 7.44
N ALA A 281 -19.12 22.23 7.01
CA ALA A 281 -20.23 21.38 7.45
C ALA A 281 -19.69 20.18 8.23
N GLY A 282 -20.43 19.74 9.27
CA GLY A 282 -20.03 18.59 10.06
C GLY A 282 -20.99 18.26 11.19
N ASP A 283 -20.63 17.30 12.01
CA ASP A 283 -21.46 16.86 13.15
C ASP A 283 -21.76 18.01 14.16
N PHE A 284 -20.80 18.91 14.37
CA PHE A 284 -20.92 20.05 15.29
C PHE A 284 -21.98 21.08 14.87
N ASN A 285 -22.46 21.06 13.63
CA ASN A 285 -23.57 21.91 13.16
C ASN A 285 -24.68 21.09 12.49
N ASN A 286 -24.75 19.78 12.80
CA ASN A 286 -25.69 18.84 12.22
C ASN A 286 -25.75 18.91 10.68
N TRP A 287 -24.57 19.14 10.04
CA TRP A 287 -24.41 19.24 8.59
C TRP A 287 -25.21 20.40 7.93
N THR A 288 -25.66 21.35 8.73
CA THR A 288 -26.40 22.54 8.30
C THR A 288 -25.60 23.79 8.73
N PRO A 289 -24.63 24.22 7.91
CA PRO A 289 -23.79 25.34 8.28
C PRO A 289 -24.54 26.67 8.30
N GLY A 290 -24.23 27.51 9.29
CA GLY A 290 -24.62 28.90 9.36
C GLY A 290 -23.46 29.84 9.08
N LEU A 291 -23.67 31.18 9.22
CA LEU A 291 -22.63 32.20 8.96
C LEU A 291 -21.37 32.02 9.83
N SER A 292 -21.48 31.50 11.06
CA SER A 292 -20.33 31.24 11.93
C SER A 292 -19.38 30.16 11.39
N HIS A 293 -19.84 29.36 10.42
CA HIS A 293 -19.07 28.29 9.78
C HIS A 293 -18.48 28.69 8.41
N VAL A 294 -18.70 29.95 7.98
CA VAL A 294 -18.02 30.50 6.80
C VAL A 294 -16.60 30.85 7.19
N MET A 295 -15.63 30.31 6.46
CA MET A 295 -14.22 30.50 6.76
C MET A 295 -13.77 31.92 6.37
N LYS A 296 -12.86 32.48 7.15
CA LYS A 296 -12.16 33.73 6.86
C LYS A 296 -11.02 33.43 5.89
N MET A 297 -10.76 34.35 4.95
CA MET A 297 -9.64 34.23 4.02
C MET A 297 -8.45 35.06 4.51
N THR A 298 -7.25 34.59 4.31
CA THR A 298 -6.05 35.39 4.62
C THR A 298 -5.88 36.55 3.61
N PRO A 299 -5.23 37.66 4.00
CA PRO A 299 -5.08 38.85 3.10
C PRO A 299 -4.32 38.52 1.81
N ASP A 300 -3.45 37.49 1.77
CA ASP A 300 -2.77 37.00 0.58
C ASP A 300 -3.66 36.13 -0.31
N SER A 301 -4.89 35.84 0.14
CA SER A 301 -5.88 34.98 -0.53
C SER A 301 -5.42 33.56 -0.78
N LEU A 302 -4.48 33.05 0.01
CA LEU A 302 -3.95 31.69 -0.13
C LEU A 302 -4.62 30.68 0.79
N ARG A 303 -5.11 31.12 1.98
CA ARG A 303 -5.64 30.25 3.01
C ARG A 303 -7.02 30.69 3.49
N PHE A 304 -7.79 29.70 3.88
CA PHE A 304 -9.07 29.90 4.58
C PHE A 304 -8.97 29.28 5.96
N TRP A 305 -9.58 29.93 6.96
CA TRP A 305 -9.54 29.42 8.32
C TRP A 305 -10.82 29.72 9.11
N VAL A 306 -11.14 28.86 10.06
CA VAL A 306 -12.24 29.04 10.99
C VAL A 306 -11.86 28.43 12.34
N ARG A 307 -12.32 29.05 13.43
CA ARG A 307 -12.20 28.52 14.76
C ARG A 307 -13.54 27.92 15.19
N LEU A 308 -13.53 26.65 15.54
CA LEU A 308 -14.65 25.93 16.15
C LEU A 308 -14.48 25.92 17.66
N THR A 309 -15.59 26.13 18.37
CA THR A 309 -15.65 26.10 19.84
C THR A 309 -16.82 25.25 20.33
N GLY A 310 -16.82 24.86 21.59
CA GLY A 310 -17.90 24.06 22.18
C GLY A 310 -17.82 22.56 21.80
N LEU A 311 -16.63 22.08 21.40
CA LEU A 311 -16.40 20.68 21.16
C LEU A 311 -16.30 19.90 22.49
N THR A 312 -16.77 18.68 22.49
CA THR A 312 -16.65 17.78 23.63
C THR A 312 -15.33 17.00 23.52
N PRO A 313 -14.46 17.06 24.52
CA PRO A 313 -13.20 16.32 24.54
C PRO A 313 -13.42 14.81 24.33
N GLY A 314 -12.58 14.19 23.49
CA GLY A 314 -12.62 12.76 23.18
C GLY A 314 -13.70 12.32 22.20
N VAL A 315 -14.57 13.24 21.74
CA VAL A 315 -15.61 12.94 20.74
C VAL A 315 -15.05 13.18 19.34
N GLU A 316 -15.30 12.23 18.44
CA GLU A 316 -14.98 12.35 17.01
C GLU A 316 -16.08 13.13 16.29
N TYR A 317 -15.69 14.14 15.54
CA TYR A 317 -16.56 14.94 14.70
C TYR A 317 -16.19 14.74 13.22
N ALA A 318 -17.09 14.20 12.44
CA ALA A 318 -16.96 14.17 10.99
C ALA A 318 -17.23 15.55 10.40
N TYR A 319 -16.46 15.97 9.41
CA TYR A 319 -16.60 17.28 8.78
C TYR A 319 -16.11 17.31 7.33
N GLN A 320 -16.51 18.37 6.62
CA GLN A 320 -16.24 18.55 5.20
C GLN A 320 -16.22 20.02 4.85
N TYR A 321 -15.39 20.41 3.88
CA TYR A 321 -15.41 21.72 3.28
C TYR A 321 -16.39 21.77 2.09
N ILE A 322 -17.18 22.83 2.02
CA ILE A 322 -18.00 23.19 0.87
C ILE A 322 -17.33 24.41 0.22
N ILE A 323 -16.68 24.19 -0.92
CA ILE A 323 -15.90 25.20 -1.62
C ILE A 323 -16.76 25.86 -2.69
N ASP A 324 -16.73 27.18 -2.74
CA ASP A 324 -17.47 28.05 -3.69
C ASP A 324 -18.97 27.69 -3.76
N GLY A 325 -19.51 27.23 -2.62
CA GLY A 325 -20.92 26.88 -2.44
C GLY A 325 -21.39 25.60 -3.11
N ALA A 326 -20.50 24.81 -3.70
CA ALA A 326 -20.89 23.60 -4.45
C ALA A 326 -19.99 22.38 -4.17
N LEU A 327 -18.67 22.53 -4.30
CA LEU A 327 -17.74 21.39 -4.25
C LEU A 327 -17.52 20.94 -2.82
N LYS A 328 -17.90 19.71 -2.51
CA LYS A 328 -17.66 19.05 -1.22
C LYS A 328 -16.34 18.28 -1.25
N VAL A 329 -15.46 18.53 -0.31
CA VAL A 329 -14.19 17.81 -0.15
C VAL A 329 -13.85 17.60 1.32
N ALA A 330 -13.22 16.46 1.63
CA ALA A 330 -12.57 16.26 2.93
C ALA A 330 -11.35 17.19 3.10
N ASP A 331 -10.86 17.31 4.30
CA ASP A 331 -9.58 17.97 4.56
C ASP A 331 -8.43 17.04 4.13
N TYR A 332 -7.60 17.47 3.18
CA TYR A 332 -6.43 16.68 2.75
C TYR A 332 -5.35 16.58 3.85
N ASN A 333 -5.48 17.33 4.94
CA ASN A 333 -4.63 17.24 6.12
C ASN A 333 -5.22 16.33 7.22
N ALA A 334 -6.41 15.75 7.01
CA ALA A 334 -7.05 14.88 7.99
C ALA A 334 -6.21 13.63 8.24
N THR A 335 -6.06 13.24 9.51
CA THR A 335 -5.37 12.03 9.94
C THR A 335 -6.30 10.82 10.01
N LYS A 336 -7.60 11.04 9.85
CA LYS A 336 -8.65 10.03 9.71
C LYS A 336 -9.72 10.56 8.78
N VAL A 337 -10.19 9.70 7.88
CA VAL A 337 -11.30 10.00 6.98
C VAL A 337 -12.37 8.91 7.07
N LEU A 338 -13.59 9.21 6.63
CA LEU A 338 -14.65 8.22 6.47
C LEU A 338 -15.04 8.16 5.00
N ASP A 339 -15.05 6.96 4.46
CA ASP A 339 -15.37 6.67 3.07
C ASP A 339 -16.74 5.97 2.99
N PRO A 340 -17.76 6.57 2.35
CA PRO A 340 -19.08 5.99 2.27
C PRO A 340 -19.16 4.69 1.47
N TRP A 341 -18.19 4.44 0.60
CA TRP A 341 -18.21 3.30 -0.31
C TRP A 341 -17.43 2.09 0.22
N ASN A 342 -16.35 2.31 0.99
CA ASN A 342 -15.40 1.27 1.38
C ASN A 342 -15.45 0.96 2.89
N ASP A 343 -15.67 1.93 3.76
CA ASP A 343 -15.75 1.71 5.22
C ASP A 343 -16.79 0.66 5.65
N PRO A 344 -17.97 0.53 5.01
CA PRO A 344 -18.96 -0.50 5.37
C PRO A 344 -18.47 -1.94 5.26
N PHE A 345 -17.37 -2.17 4.53
CA PHE A 345 -16.76 -3.49 4.32
C PHE A 345 -15.54 -3.74 5.22
N ILE A 346 -15.20 -2.80 6.10
CA ILE A 346 -14.12 -2.98 7.08
C ILE A 346 -14.66 -3.73 8.29
N ALA A 347 -14.03 -4.86 8.63
CA ALA A 347 -14.46 -5.67 9.78
C ALA A 347 -14.21 -4.92 11.11
N ALA A 348 -15.15 -5.02 12.03
CA ALA A 348 -15.00 -4.45 13.37
C ALA A 348 -13.82 -5.06 14.17
N SER A 349 -13.36 -6.26 13.80
CA SER A 349 -12.13 -6.86 14.35
C SER A 349 -10.87 -6.16 13.88
N THR A 350 -10.88 -5.58 12.67
CA THR A 350 -9.75 -4.84 12.09
C THR A 350 -9.72 -3.40 12.58
N PHE A 351 -10.88 -2.72 12.53
CA PHE A 351 -11.02 -1.35 13.02
C PHE A 351 -12.16 -1.27 14.04
N PRO A 352 -11.91 -1.55 15.33
CA PRO A 352 -12.93 -1.45 16.38
C PRO A 352 -13.49 -0.03 16.51
N ASN A 353 -14.80 0.09 16.68
CA ASN A 353 -15.48 1.37 16.89
C ASN A 353 -15.25 2.40 15.77
N LEU A 354 -15.08 1.96 14.54
CA LEU A 354 -15.02 2.88 13.41
C LEU A 354 -16.27 3.75 13.41
N LYS A 355 -16.09 5.09 13.46
CA LYS A 355 -17.20 6.03 13.40
C LYS A 355 -18.01 5.79 12.12
N PRO A 356 -19.35 5.64 12.21
CA PRO A 356 -20.16 5.48 11.01
C PRO A 356 -20.11 6.73 10.12
N TYR A 357 -20.06 6.52 8.81
CA TYR A 357 -20.22 7.60 7.86
C TYR A 357 -21.57 8.31 8.07
N PRO A 358 -21.68 9.66 7.99
CA PRO A 358 -22.92 10.41 8.22
C PRO A 358 -23.89 10.27 7.04
N THR A 359 -24.35 9.06 6.79
CA THR A 359 -25.28 8.72 5.70
C THR A 359 -26.53 9.57 5.76
N GLY A 360 -26.96 10.11 4.62
CA GLY A 360 -28.15 10.95 4.50
C GLY A 360 -27.95 12.41 4.95
N LYS A 361 -26.73 12.79 5.40
CA LYS A 361 -26.40 14.18 5.77
C LYS A 361 -25.41 14.82 4.82
N THR A 362 -24.51 14.04 4.24
CA THR A 362 -23.57 14.50 3.20
C THR A 362 -23.26 13.39 2.19
N THR A 363 -22.46 13.74 1.17
CA THR A 363 -21.90 12.87 0.16
C THR A 363 -20.39 13.06 0.13
N GLU A 364 -19.65 12.19 -0.55
CA GLU A 364 -18.20 12.21 -0.66
C GLU A 364 -17.48 11.87 0.65
N ILE A 365 -16.17 11.62 0.56
CA ILE A 365 -15.32 11.36 1.73
C ILE A 365 -15.35 12.56 2.68
N VAL A 366 -15.33 12.30 3.98
CA VAL A 366 -15.29 13.33 5.04
C VAL A 366 -14.07 13.15 5.94
N GLY A 367 -13.52 14.27 6.43
CA GLY A 367 -12.47 14.25 7.45
C GLY A 367 -13.06 14.00 8.84
N VAL A 368 -12.22 13.56 9.77
CA VAL A 368 -12.57 13.43 11.19
C VAL A 368 -11.58 14.25 12.02
N LEU A 369 -12.10 15.00 12.97
CA LEU A 369 -11.32 15.66 14.02
C LEU A 369 -11.77 15.17 15.40
N GLN A 370 -10.83 15.14 16.35
CA GLN A 370 -11.10 14.75 17.74
C GLN A 370 -10.15 15.51 18.65
N THR A 371 -10.66 16.26 19.59
CA THR A 371 -9.87 16.89 20.66
C THR A 371 -9.56 15.86 21.76
N ALA A 372 -8.58 16.15 22.63
CA ALA A 372 -8.19 15.25 23.72
C ALA A 372 -7.85 13.82 23.27
N GLN A 373 -7.22 13.66 22.10
CA GLN A 373 -6.71 12.35 21.69
C GLN A 373 -5.63 11.88 22.66
N ALA A 374 -5.73 10.63 23.11
CA ALA A 374 -4.68 10.01 23.89
C ALA A 374 -3.41 9.88 23.05
N LYS A 375 -2.30 10.38 23.59
CA LYS A 375 -1.00 10.19 22.93
C LYS A 375 -0.54 8.74 23.11
N TYR A 376 -0.01 8.14 22.04
CA TYR A 376 0.63 6.84 22.14
C TYR A 376 1.87 6.91 23.03
N THR A 377 2.03 5.96 23.95
CA THR A 377 3.20 5.86 24.82
C THR A 377 4.21 4.90 24.19
N TRP A 378 5.30 5.43 23.68
CA TRP A 378 6.38 4.66 23.05
C TRP A 378 7.28 3.98 24.09
N ASN A 379 7.75 2.76 23.78
CA ASN A 379 8.69 1.99 24.58
C ASN A 379 10.02 1.76 23.83
N ASP A 380 10.29 2.55 22.81
CA ASP A 380 11.39 2.41 21.86
C ASP A 380 12.63 3.28 22.18
N ALA A 381 12.67 3.90 23.37
CA ALA A 381 13.75 4.83 23.76
C ALA A 381 15.18 4.25 23.65
N ASN A 382 15.32 2.92 23.72
CA ASN A 382 16.60 2.22 23.61
C ASN A 382 16.85 1.68 22.18
N PHE A 383 15.97 1.91 21.25
CA PHE A 383 16.13 1.44 19.89
C PHE A 383 17.24 2.23 19.18
N VAL A 384 18.14 1.49 18.53
CA VAL A 384 19.19 2.07 17.69
C VAL A 384 18.99 1.54 16.27
N ARG A 385 18.78 2.46 15.34
CA ARG A 385 18.64 2.11 13.93
C ARG A 385 19.83 1.31 13.42
N PRO A 386 19.62 0.18 12.72
CA PRO A 386 20.68 -0.57 12.05
C PRO A 386 21.47 0.33 11.09
N ASN A 387 22.78 0.05 10.98
CA ASN A 387 23.60 0.78 10.01
C ASN A 387 23.10 0.53 8.58
N LYS A 388 22.83 1.60 7.83
CA LYS A 388 22.26 1.54 6.48
C LYS A 388 23.05 0.68 5.48
N LYS A 389 24.39 0.54 5.65
CA LYS A 389 25.23 -0.33 4.82
C LYS A 389 25.00 -1.83 5.07
N ASN A 390 24.38 -2.18 6.19
CA ASN A 390 24.14 -3.56 6.63
C ASN A 390 22.66 -3.89 6.73
N LEU A 391 21.76 -3.06 6.16
CA LEU A 391 20.36 -3.34 6.14
C LEU A 391 20.08 -4.66 5.42
N VAL A 392 19.17 -5.43 6.00
CA VAL A 392 18.50 -6.57 5.38
C VAL A 392 17.00 -6.27 5.52
N VAL A 393 16.45 -5.77 4.45
CA VAL A 393 15.07 -5.30 4.37
C VAL A 393 14.17 -6.45 3.93
N TYR A 394 13.08 -6.65 4.64
CA TYR A 394 12.01 -7.56 4.26
C TYR A 394 10.82 -6.73 3.77
N GLU A 395 10.60 -6.72 2.49
CA GLU A 395 9.48 -6.04 1.84
C GLU A 395 8.24 -6.90 1.93
N LEU A 396 7.12 -6.35 2.37
CA LEU A 396 5.86 -7.08 2.45
C LEU A 396 4.63 -6.22 2.16
N LEU A 397 3.62 -6.88 1.59
CA LEU A 397 2.26 -6.38 1.46
C LEU A 397 1.38 -7.03 2.54
N LEU A 398 0.86 -6.22 3.44
CA LEU A 398 0.08 -6.71 4.59
C LEU A 398 -1.11 -7.59 4.16
N ARG A 399 -1.81 -7.20 3.08
CA ARG A 399 -2.94 -7.92 2.47
C ARG A 399 -2.58 -9.37 2.08
N ASP A 400 -1.37 -9.57 1.51
CA ASP A 400 -0.93 -10.85 0.96
C ASP A 400 0.06 -11.59 1.88
N PHE A 401 0.29 -11.08 3.09
CA PHE A 401 1.21 -11.67 4.06
C PHE A 401 0.51 -12.31 5.25
N VAL A 402 -0.53 -11.68 5.81
CA VAL A 402 -1.30 -12.21 6.94
C VAL A 402 -2.80 -12.25 6.62
N ALA A 403 -3.46 -13.36 6.95
CA ALA A 403 -4.85 -13.62 6.55
C ALA A 403 -5.88 -12.60 7.09
N LYS A 404 -5.60 -11.95 8.22
CA LYS A 404 -6.44 -10.88 8.77
C LYS A 404 -6.08 -9.50 8.22
N HIS A 405 -5.04 -9.40 7.40
CA HIS A 405 -4.51 -8.15 6.84
C HIS A 405 -4.49 -6.97 7.83
N ASP A 406 -4.16 -7.24 9.11
CA ASP A 406 -4.08 -6.22 10.16
C ASP A 406 -2.71 -6.18 10.85
N PHE A 407 -2.35 -5.02 11.38
CA PHE A 407 -1.08 -4.79 12.06
C PHE A 407 -0.92 -5.60 13.34
N GLN A 408 -2.02 -5.97 14.00
CA GLN A 408 -1.95 -6.81 15.18
C GLN A 408 -1.48 -8.23 14.82
N THR A 409 -2.01 -8.82 13.75
CA THR A 409 -1.57 -10.13 13.26
C THR A 409 -0.16 -10.06 12.67
N LEU A 410 0.20 -8.95 12.01
CA LEU A 410 1.56 -8.74 11.52
C LEU A 410 2.57 -8.73 12.68
N LYS A 411 2.24 -8.11 13.80
CA LYS A 411 3.07 -8.08 15.00
C LYS A 411 3.46 -9.48 15.49
N ASP A 412 2.57 -10.46 15.36
CA ASP A 412 2.82 -11.85 15.76
C ASP A 412 3.87 -12.54 14.87
N THR A 413 4.18 -12.00 13.69
CA THR A 413 5.20 -12.54 12.79
C THR A 413 6.62 -12.04 13.08
N LEU A 414 6.79 -11.01 13.91
CA LEU A 414 8.10 -10.43 14.23
C LEU A 414 9.14 -11.47 14.72
N PRO A 415 8.80 -12.46 15.57
CA PRO A 415 9.76 -13.50 15.96
C PRO A 415 10.28 -14.32 14.79
N TYR A 416 9.44 -14.63 13.79
CA TYR A 416 9.83 -15.33 12.57
C TYR A 416 10.84 -14.48 11.76
N LEU A 417 10.54 -13.22 11.55
CA LEU A 417 11.37 -12.29 10.80
C LEU A 417 12.71 -12.04 11.52
N LYS A 418 12.68 -11.90 12.84
CA LYS A 418 13.90 -11.77 13.66
C LYS A 418 14.78 -13.01 13.56
N LYS A 419 14.18 -14.22 13.62
CA LYS A 419 14.89 -15.50 13.48
C LYS A 419 15.52 -15.67 12.09
N LEU A 420 14.87 -15.18 11.05
CA LEU A 420 15.41 -15.13 9.69
C LEU A 420 16.69 -14.29 9.61
N GLY A 421 16.80 -13.25 10.43
CA GLY A 421 17.98 -12.37 10.51
C GLY A 421 17.82 -11.06 9.77
N ILE A 422 16.59 -10.64 9.47
CA ILE A 422 16.30 -9.31 8.95
C ILE A 422 16.45 -8.26 10.06
N ASN A 423 16.72 -7.03 9.68
CA ASN A 423 16.85 -5.90 10.60
C ASN A 423 16.07 -4.66 10.16
N ALA A 424 15.32 -4.75 9.08
CA ALA A 424 14.35 -3.76 8.66
C ALA A 424 13.16 -4.42 7.96
N ILE A 425 11.96 -3.86 8.12
CA ILE A 425 10.76 -4.23 7.38
C ILE A 425 10.38 -3.03 6.53
N GLU A 426 10.15 -3.26 5.23
CA GLU A 426 9.54 -2.29 4.33
C GLU A 426 8.08 -2.67 4.14
N LEU A 427 7.20 -1.78 4.59
CA LEU A 427 5.76 -1.94 4.41
C LEU A 427 5.34 -1.26 3.12
N MET A 428 4.73 -2.01 2.21
CA MET A 428 4.05 -1.44 1.04
C MET A 428 3.04 -0.38 1.49
N PRO A 429 2.61 0.54 0.61
CA PRO A 429 1.90 1.74 1.03
C PRO A 429 0.68 1.46 1.91
N PHE A 430 0.60 2.16 3.04
CA PHE A 430 -0.49 2.05 4.02
C PHE A 430 -1.08 3.41 4.43
N SER A 431 -0.75 4.49 3.72
CA SER A 431 -1.55 5.71 3.75
C SER A 431 -2.89 5.48 3.03
N GLU A 432 -3.94 6.18 3.42
CA GLU A 432 -5.29 5.99 2.90
C GLU A 432 -5.33 6.06 1.37
N PHE A 433 -5.74 4.97 0.73
CA PHE A 433 -5.80 4.77 -0.71
C PHE A 433 -7.25 4.51 -1.19
N GLU A 434 -7.50 4.43 -2.50
CA GLU A 434 -8.82 4.09 -3.05
C GLU A 434 -9.13 2.61 -2.89
N GLY A 435 -10.31 2.31 -2.32
CA GLY A 435 -10.76 0.93 -2.11
C GLY A 435 -10.14 0.29 -0.86
N ASN A 436 -10.47 -0.99 -0.60
CA ASN A 436 -9.95 -1.75 0.53
C ASN A 436 -8.88 -2.75 0.11
N SER A 437 -8.99 -3.37 -1.09
CA SER A 437 -8.02 -4.33 -1.59
C SER A 437 -7.13 -3.70 -2.64
N SER A 438 -5.95 -3.22 -2.24
CA SER A 438 -4.98 -2.55 -3.11
C SER A 438 -3.54 -2.92 -2.72
N TRP A 439 -2.60 -2.64 -3.63
CA TRP A 439 -1.18 -2.55 -3.30
C TRP A 439 -0.83 -1.23 -2.59
N GLY A 440 -1.75 -0.24 -2.60
CA GLY A 440 -1.58 1.07 -1.99
C GLY A 440 -0.98 2.15 -2.89
N TYR A 441 -0.65 1.84 -4.16
CA TYR A 441 -0.13 2.83 -5.12
C TYR A 441 -1.20 3.71 -5.76
N ASN A 442 -2.37 3.81 -5.13
CA ASN A 442 -3.48 4.70 -5.48
C ASN A 442 -3.87 5.61 -4.31
N PRO A 443 -2.93 6.42 -3.76
CA PRO A 443 -3.13 7.20 -2.55
C PRO A 443 -4.09 8.36 -2.74
N ASN A 444 -4.85 8.68 -1.68
CA ASN A 444 -5.76 9.84 -1.62
C ASN A 444 -5.45 10.81 -0.47
N PHE A 445 -5.04 10.29 0.70
CA PHE A 445 -4.77 11.09 1.90
C PHE A 445 -3.44 10.70 2.54
N PHE A 446 -2.49 11.61 2.51
CA PHE A 446 -1.10 11.34 2.92
C PHE A 446 -0.85 11.41 4.44
N PHE A 447 -1.79 11.90 5.23
CA PHE A 447 -1.69 11.98 6.70
C PHE A 447 -2.56 10.94 7.41
N ALA A 448 -3.47 10.28 6.68
CA ALA A 448 -4.33 9.23 7.22
C ALA A 448 -3.74 7.85 6.96
N THR A 449 -3.90 6.95 7.93
CA THR A 449 -3.61 5.52 7.76
C THR A 449 -4.79 4.84 7.08
N ASP A 450 -4.52 3.85 6.24
CA ASP A 450 -5.60 3.05 5.64
C ASP A 450 -6.28 2.19 6.70
N LYS A 451 -7.60 2.34 6.81
CA LYS A 451 -8.42 1.70 7.83
C LYS A 451 -8.57 0.19 7.63
N TYR A 452 -8.36 -0.29 6.41
CA TYR A 452 -8.42 -1.72 6.09
C TYR A 452 -7.30 -2.53 6.76
N TYR A 453 -6.23 -1.86 7.18
CA TYR A 453 -5.10 -2.46 7.89
C TYR A 453 -5.15 -2.26 9.41
N GLY A 454 -6.13 -1.52 9.92
CA GLY A 454 -6.33 -1.31 11.37
C GLY A 454 -6.22 0.15 11.82
N THR A 455 -6.17 0.32 13.14
CA THR A 455 -6.12 1.65 13.74
C THR A 455 -4.70 2.24 13.73
N PRO A 456 -4.53 3.57 13.80
CA PRO A 456 -3.23 4.21 14.00
C PRO A 456 -2.46 3.67 15.21
N GLU A 457 -3.16 3.32 16.29
CA GLU A 457 -2.55 2.73 17.51
C GLU A 457 -2.01 1.32 17.23
N ALA A 458 -2.67 0.52 16.40
CA ALA A 458 -2.19 -0.80 16.00
C ALA A 458 -0.89 -0.71 15.20
N ILE A 459 -0.79 0.26 14.30
CA ILE A 459 0.43 0.55 13.53
C ILE A 459 1.55 0.98 14.47
N LYS A 460 1.30 1.95 15.37
CA LYS A 460 2.29 2.40 16.36
C LYS A 460 2.75 1.24 17.26
N SER A 461 1.82 0.38 17.69
CA SER A 461 2.13 -0.81 18.48
C SER A 461 2.98 -1.83 17.73
N PHE A 462 2.77 -1.99 16.42
CA PHE A 462 3.62 -2.83 15.58
C PHE A 462 5.03 -2.25 15.47
N ILE A 463 5.16 -0.95 15.18
CA ILE A 463 6.45 -0.27 15.06
C ILE A 463 7.24 -0.35 16.38
N ASP A 464 6.60 -0.04 17.51
CA ASP A 464 7.18 -0.13 18.85
C ASP A 464 7.70 -1.56 19.15
N ALA A 465 6.90 -2.59 18.82
CA ALA A 465 7.30 -3.99 18.99
C ALA A 465 8.46 -4.41 18.04
N ALA A 466 8.52 -3.88 16.82
CA ALA A 466 9.63 -4.09 15.91
C ALA A 466 10.92 -3.46 16.45
N HIS A 467 10.84 -2.22 16.95
CA HIS A 467 11.96 -1.51 17.58
C HIS A 467 12.50 -2.26 18.79
N GLN A 468 11.63 -2.81 19.66
CA GLN A 468 12.05 -3.62 20.81
C GLN A 468 12.82 -4.88 20.38
N GLN A 469 12.63 -5.36 19.15
CA GLN A 469 13.40 -6.47 18.58
C GLN A 469 14.61 -6.00 17.75
N GLY A 470 14.89 -4.70 17.69
CA GLY A 470 15.97 -4.13 16.90
C GLY A 470 15.73 -4.22 15.39
N ILE A 471 14.46 -4.14 14.97
CA ILE A 471 14.02 -4.14 13.58
C ILE A 471 13.47 -2.75 13.25
N ALA A 472 14.05 -2.09 12.26
CA ALA A 472 13.58 -0.82 11.75
C ALA A 472 12.33 -0.99 10.88
N VAL A 473 11.50 0.05 10.77
CA VAL A 473 10.31 0.06 9.92
C VAL A 473 10.42 1.18 8.88
N ILE A 474 10.35 0.80 7.61
CA ILE A 474 10.44 1.69 6.45
C ILE A 474 9.04 1.74 5.82
N MET A 475 8.57 2.94 5.51
CA MET A 475 7.31 3.14 4.82
C MET A 475 7.55 3.31 3.32
N ASP A 476 6.84 2.55 2.50
CA ASP A 476 6.75 2.83 1.08
C ASP A 476 5.82 4.02 0.84
N MET A 477 6.37 5.09 0.31
CA MET A 477 5.70 6.38 0.17
C MET A 477 5.48 6.76 -1.29
N VAL A 478 4.20 6.86 -1.65
CA VAL A 478 3.76 7.22 -3.00
C VAL A 478 3.45 8.71 -3.04
N LEU A 479 4.45 9.53 -3.34
CA LEU A 479 4.28 10.99 -3.52
C LEU A 479 4.68 11.47 -4.93
N ASN A 480 4.78 10.54 -5.87
CA ASN A 480 4.93 10.84 -7.29
C ASN A 480 3.60 11.29 -7.92
N HIS A 481 2.49 10.73 -7.47
CA HIS A 481 1.14 10.99 -7.96
C HIS A 481 0.09 10.88 -6.87
N VAL A 482 -1.16 11.29 -7.19
CA VAL A 482 -2.34 11.14 -6.35
C VAL A 482 -3.54 10.71 -7.20
N PHE A 483 -4.49 9.98 -6.60
CA PHE A 483 -5.67 9.52 -7.31
C PHE A 483 -6.83 10.53 -7.28
N GLY A 484 -7.89 10.24 -8.06
CA GLY A 484 -8.93 11.21 -8.36
C GLY A 484 -9.86 11.54 -7.20
N SER A 485 -9.99 10.67 -6.20
CA SER A 485 -10.80 10.91 -5.00
C SER A 485 -10.15 11.89 -4.02
N SER A 486 -8.86 12.18 -4.19
CA SER A 486 -8.14 13.13 -3.35
C SER A 486 -8.67 14.55 -3.47
N PRO A 487 -8.80 15.30 -2.36
CA PRO A 487 -9.10 16.72 -2.37
C PRO A 487 -8.12 17.55 -3.20
N LEU A 488 -6.84 17.16 -3.27
CA LEU A 488 -5.80 17.85 -4.05
C LEU A 488 -6.12 17.87 -5.57
N ALA A 489 -6.73 16.79 -6.07
CA ALA A 489 -7.22 16.71 -7.44
C ALA A 489 -8.56 17.41 -7.58
N LYS A 490 -9.56 17.07 -6.73
CA LYS A 490 -10.94 17.55 -6.82
C LYS A 490 -11.06 19.08 -6.74
N MET A 491 -10.27 19.73 -5.89
CA MET A 491 -10.35 21.18 -5.71
C MET A 491 -10.02 21.98 -6.98
N TYR A 492 -9.19 21.43 -7.86
CA TYR A 492 -8.75 22.10 -9.10
C TYR A 492 -8.80 21.11 -10.24
N TRP A 493 -10.01 20.74 -10.65
CA TRP A 493 -10.27 19.77 -11.70
C TRP A 493 -10.83 20.40 -12.96
N ASP A 494 -10.29 20.07 -14.12
CA ASP A 494 -10.85 20.39 -15.42
C ASP A 494 -11.82 19.28 -15.86
N GLY A 495 -13.09 19.45 -15.55
CA GLY A 495 -14.12 18.46 -15.89
C GLY A 495 -14.35 18.30 -17.39
N THR A 496 -13.91 19.23 -18.23
CA THR A 496 -14.01 19.13 -19.70
C THR A 496 -12.99 18.16 -20.27
N ASN A 497 -11.75 18.24 -19.76
CA ASN A 497 -10.64 17.42 -20.22
C ASN A 497 -10.34 16.24 -19.30
N ASN A 498 -11.08 16.10 -18.20
CA ASN A 498 -10.96 15.02 -17.21
C ASN A 498 -9.53 14.88 -16.67
N LYS A 499 -8.94 15.99 -16.20
CA LYS A 499 -7.57 16.07 -15.67
C LYS A 499 -7.42 17.22 -14.68
N PRO A 500 -6.31 17.32 -13.92
CA PRO A 500 -6.04 18.49 -13.10
C PRO A 500 -6.06 19.77 -13.93
N ALA A 501 -6.67 20.82 -13.40
CA ALA A 501 -6.73 22.13 -14.07
C ALA A 501 -5.34 22.78 -14.10
N ALA A 502 -5.09 23.62 -15.10
CA ALA A 502 -3.82 24.34 -15.27
C ALA A 502 -3.44 25.24 -14.07
N ASN A 503 -4.40 25.59 -13.22
CA ASN A 503 -4.20 26.35 -12.00
C ASN A 503 -4.11 25.50 -10.72
N ASN A 504 -4.04 24.18 -10.84
CA ASN A 504 -3.85 23.31 -9.68
C ASN A 504 -2.49 23.65 -9.03
N PRO A 505 -2.44 23.95 -7.72
CA PRO A 505 -1.19 24.36 -7.09
C PRO A 505 -0.22 23.20 -6.83
N TRP A 506 -0.67 21.95 -6.88
CA TRP A 506 0.13 20.77 -6.59
C TRP A 506 0.41 19.91 -7.81
N LEU A 507 -0.54 19.79 -8.74
CA LEU A 507 -0.53 18.78 -9.79
C LEU A 507 -0.26 19.38 -11.17
N ASN A 508 0.41 18.60 -12.01
CA ASN A 508 0.55 18.88 -13.42
C ASN A 508 -0.76 18.53 -14.16
N PRO A 509 -1.21 19.33 -15.14
CA PRO A 509 -2.32 18.93 -16.02
C PRO A 509 -2.01 17.68 -16.86
N ASP A 510 -0.75 17.52 -17.23
CA ASP A 510 -0.26 16.38 -17.99
C ASP A 510 1.07 15.93 -17.37
N ALA A 511 1.23 14.62 -17.18
CA ALA A 511 2.41 14.04 -16.57
C ALA A 511 3.69 14.35 -17.36
N LYS A 512 4.79 14.55 -16.65
CA LYS A 512 6.11 14.87 -17.21
C LYS A 512 6.92 13.65 -17.61
N HIS A 513 6.45 12.45 -17.30
CA HIS A 513 7.17 11.20 -17.52
C HIS A 513 6.26 10.09 -18.07
N PRO A 514 6.83 9.01 -18.66
CA PRO A 514 6.04 7.97 -19.36
C PRO A 514 5.21 7.06 -18.46
N PHE A 515 5.67 6.81 -17.21
CA PHE A 515 5.02 5.88 -16.29
C PHE A 515 4.09 6.61 -15.31
N ASN A 516 3.07 7.26 -15.87
CA ASN A 516 2.05 7.93 -15.06
C ASN A 516 0.88 6.96 -14.76
N VAL A 517 0.60 6.76 -13.48
CA VAL A 517 -0.49 5.90 -13.00
C VAL A 517 -1.61 6.66 -12.28
N GLY A 518 -1.45 7.97 -12.08
CA GLY A 518 -2.41 8.86 -11.43
C GLY A 518 -2.24 10.29 -11.88
N ASN A 519 -2.59 11.26 -11.03
CA ASN A 519 -2.38 12.68 -11.29
C ASN A 519 -0.99 13.09 -10.78
N ASP A 520 -0.11 13.43 -11.70
CA ASP A 520 1.31 13.71 -11.48
C ASP A 520 1.56 14.97 -10.64
N PHE A 521 2.42 14.89 -9.61
CA PHE A 521 2.81 16.04 -8.79
C PHE A 521 3.82 16.96 -9.49
N ASN A 522 3.60 18.26 -9.37
CA ASN A 522 4.60 19.28 -9.71
C ASN A 522 5.55 19.48 -8.53
N HIS A 523 6.66 18.75 -8.47
CA HIS A 523 7.63 18.83 -7.38
C HIS A 523 8.46 20.12 -7.34
N GLU A 524 8.33 21.01 -8.33
CA GLU A 524 8.92 22.35 -8.30
C GLU A 524 7.97 23.38 -7.71
N SER A 525 6.66 23.07 -7.60
CA SER A 525 5.67 23.95 -6.95
C SER A 525 5.97 24.12 -5.46
N LEU A 526 5.84 25.33 -4.95
CA LEU A 526 5.99 25.61 -3.52
C LEU A 526 4.95 24.87 -2.67
N ALA A 527 3.72 24.76 -3.17
CA ALA A 527 2.65 24.05 -2.49
C ALA A 527 2.96 22.55 -2.34
N THR A 528 3.50 21.91 -3.39
CA THR A 528 3.94 20.52 -3.35
C THR A 528 5.13 20.34 -2.40
N LYS A 529 6.14 21.20 -2.47
CA LYS A 529 7.29 21.15 -1.57
C LYS A 529 6.88 21.27 -0.11
N GLU A 530 5.93 22.14 0.21
CA GLU A 530 5.40 22.28 1.58
C GLU A 530 4.64 21.02 2.02
N LEU A 531 3.80 20.46 1.13
CA LEU A 531 3.08 19.21 1.39
C LEU A 531 4.07 18.06 1.66
N VAL A 532 5.06 17.86 0.78
CA VAL A 532 6.08 16.81 0.93
C VAL A 532 6.84 16.98 2.25
N ASN A 533 7.26 18.19 2.59
CA ASN A 533 7.92 18.48 3.86
C ASN A 533 7.07 18.10 5.08
N ARG A 534 5.78 18.41 5.04
CA ARG A 534 4.86 18.12 6.16
C ARG A 534 4.59 16.64 6.28
N VAL A 535 4.32 15.95 5.17
CA VAL A 535 4.11 14.49 5.13
C VAL A 535 5.36 13.77 5.64
N THR A 536 6.54 14.15 5.13
CA THR A 536 7.82 13.57 5.54
C THR A 536 8.06 13.67 7.05
N LYS A 537 7.82 14.84 7.63
CA LYS A 537 7.99 15.05 9.08
C LYS A 537 6.95 14.29 9.90
N TYR A 538 5.70 14.26 9.43
CA TYR A 538 4.59 13.65 10.15
C TYR A 538 4.84 12.18 10.48
N TRP A 539 5.14 11.35 9.49
CA TRP A 539 5.35 9.92 9.71
C TRP A 539 6.61 9.62 10.54
N LEU A 540 7.70 10.37 10.32
CA LEU A 540 8.94 10.23 11.11
C LEU A 540 8.73 10.59 12.58
N GLN A 541 7.93 11.62 12.89
CA GLN A 541 7.78 12.16 14.23
C GLN A 541 6.56 11.60 14.99
N GLU A 542 5.47 11.29 14.29
CA GLU A 542 4.25 10.81 14.91
C GLU A 542 4.18 9.29 14.97
N PHE A 543 4.72 8.60 13.95
CA PHE A 543 4.72 7.14 13.87
C PHE A 543 6.07 6.49 14.14
N HIS A 544 7.12 7.26 14.37
CA HIS A 544 8.49 6.78 14.60
C HIS A 544 8.99 5.81 13.53
N ILE A 545 8.53 5.93 12.27
CA ILE A 545 9.13 5.15 11.19
C ILE A 545 10.60 5.52 11.01
N ASP A 546 11.41 4.59 10.52
CA ASP A 546 12.86 4.79 10.42
C ASP A 546 13.32 5.35 9.08
N GLY A 547 12.41 5.47 8.13
CA GLY A 547 12.69 6.02 6.83
C GLY A 547 11.62 5.69 5.81
N TYR A 548 11.93 6.02 4.57
CA TYR A 548 11.04 5.81 3.42
C TYR A 548 11.73 5.03 2.30
N ARG A 549 10.95 4.18 1.63
CA ARG A 549 11.15 3.85 0.23
C ARG A 549 10.26 4.78 -0.58
N TRP A 550 10.84 5.53 -1.49
CA TRP A 550 10.14 6.49 -2.31
C TRP A 550 9.79 5.87 -3.66
N ASP A 551 8.49 5.69 -3.87
CA ASP A 551 7.93 5.14 -5.10
C ASP A 551 8.22 6.02 -6.30
N LEU A 552 8.64 5.42 -7.42
CA LEU A 552 8.89 6.07 -8.69
C LEU A 552 9.63 7.42 -8.55
N SER A 553 10.68 7.43 -7.73
CA SER A 553 11.43 8.65 -7.35
C SER A 553 12.00 9.38 -8.57
N LYS A 554 12.21 8.70 -9.68
CA LYS A 554 12.60 9.29 -10.97
C LYS A 554 11.52 10.21 -11.56
N GLY A 555 10.25 10.06 -11.15
CA GLY A 555 9.14 10.91 -11.53
C GLY A 555 9.14 12.31 -10.92
N PHE A 556 9.98 12.57 -9.91
CA PHE A 556 10.06 13.89 -9.23
C PHE A 556 10.79 14.92 -10.10
N THR A 557 10.26 15.23 -11.26
CA THR A 557 10.87 16.11 -12.25
C THR A 557 9.85 16.99 -12.96
N GLN A 558 10.28 18.14 -13.47
CA GLN A 558 9.52 18.95 -14.42
C GLN A 558 10.14 18.94 -15.84
N VAL A 559 11.21 18.16 -16.03
CA VAL A 559 11.77 17.91 -17.38
C VAL A 559 10.79 17.04 -18.17
N ASN A 560 10.28 17.59 -19.26
CA ASN A 560 9.12 17.04 -19.96
C ASN A 560 9.51 15.93 -20.98
N ASN A 561 9.35 14.67 -20.59
CA ASN A 561 9.59 13.49 -21.41
C ASN A 561 8.42 12.49 -21.34
N PRO A 562 7.18 12.87 -21.66
CA PRO A 562 5.98 12.07 -21.37
C PRO A 562 5.90 10.71 -22.11
N THR A 563 6.70 10.51 -23.16
CA THR A 563 6.67 9.29 -23.99
C THR A 563 8.04 8.67 -24.23
N ASN A 564 9.13 9.35 -23.80
CA ASN A 564 10.49 8.88 -24.07
C ASN A 564 11.17 8.39 -22.77
N VAL A 565 11.14 7.08 -22.56
CA VAL A 565 11.73 6.41 -21.38
C VAL A 565 13.24 6.64 -21.27
N GLY A 566 13.95 6.58 -22.41
CA GLY A 566 15.40 6.81 -22.44
C GLY A 566 15.78 8.23 -22.01
N ALA A 567 15.12 9.23 -22.62
CA ALA A 567 15.35 10.64 -22.28
C ALA A 567 14.98 10.98 -20.82
N TRP A 568 13.90 10.37 -20.31
CA TRP A 568 13.52 10.51 -18.89
C TRP A 568 14.56 9.88 -17.94
N GLY A 569 15.25 8.83 -18.40
CA GLY A 569 16.32 8.18 -17.65
C GLY A 569 17.64 8.98 -17.58
N ASN A 570 17.85 10.00 -18.40
CA ASN A 570 19.06 10.80 -18.42
C ASN A 570 19.27 11.59 -17.12
N TYR A 571 20.52 11.98 -16.87
CA TYR A 571 20.91 12.82 -15.73
C TYR A 571 20.10 14.12 -15.67
N ASP A 572 19.48 14.39 -14.50
CA ASP A 572 18.63 15.55 -14.24
C ASP A 572 19.05 16.26 -12.95
N ALA A 573 19.78 17.37 -13.08
CA ALA A 573 20.25 18.16 -11.94
C ALA A 573 19.12 18.78 -11.11
N SER A 574 17.95 19.06 -11.71
CA SER A 574 16.78 19.60 -11.01
C SER A 574 16.17 18.54 -10.09
N ARG A 575 16.07 17.32 -10.56
CA ARG A 575 15.61 16.13 -9.80
C ARG A 575 16.54 15.82 -8.64
N ILE A 576 17.84 15.85 -8.87
CA ILE A 576 18.85 15.69 -7.81
C ILE A 576 18.66 16.75 -6.71
N LYS A 577 18.45 18.01 -7.08
CA LYS A 577 18.22 19.10 -6.11
C LYS A 577 16.96 18.85 -5.26
N ILE A 578 15.87 18.36 -5.88
CA ILE A 578 14.65 18.00 -5.16
C ILE A 578 14.96 16.93 -4.13
N TRP A 579 15.63 15.84 -4.53
CA TRP A 579 15.95 14.73 -3.64
C TRP A 579 16.88 15.10 -2.51
N LYS A 580 17.90 15.92 -2.77
CA LYS A 580 18.79 16.43 -1.70
C LYS A 580 18.00 17.25 -0.67
N THR A 581 17.06 18.08 -1.13
CA THR A 581 16.19 18.87 -0.23
C THR A 581 15.29 17.99 0.63
N ILE A 582 14.69 16.95 0.04
CA ILE A 582 13.86 15.98 0.78
C ILE A 582 14.72 15.22 1.80
N TYR A 583 15.89 14.74 1.38
CA TYR A 583 16.84 14.05 2.27
C TYR A 583 17.24 14.92 3.46
N ASP A 584 17.60 16.17 3.23
CA ASP A 584 17.97 17.11 4.32
C ASP A 584 16.79 17.35 5.27
N THR A 585 15.56 17.47 4.74
CA THR A 585 14.35 17.56 5.56
C THR A 585 14.15 16.33 6.44
N MET A 586 14.39 15.14 5.89
CA MET A 586 14.32 13.88 6.64
C MET A 586 15.34 13.86 7.78
N GLN A 587 16.59 14.23 7.48
CA GLN A 587 17.67 14.26 8.48
C GLN A 587 17.41 15.28 9.59
N LEU A 588 16.80 16.42 9.27
CA LEU A 588 16.38 17.43 10.26
C LEU A 588 15.21 16.93 11.11
N ALA A 589 14.28 16.17 10.55
CA ALA A 589 13.14 15.62 11.26
C ALA A 589 13.52 14.43 12.16
N SER A 590 14.42 13.56 11.66
CA SER A 590 14.88 12.35 12.34
C SER A 590 16.27 11.97 11.82
N ALA A 591 17.32 12.37 12.55
CA ALA A 591 18.70 12.14 12.16
C ALA A 591 18.99 10.63 11.95
N GLY A 592 19.63 10.30 10.84
CA GLY A 592 19.94 8.91 10.45
C GLY A 592 18.78 8.14 9.83
N SER A 593 17.63 8.77 9.56
CA SER A 593 16.51 8.13 8.84
C SER A 593 16.91 7.70 7.43
N TYR A 594 16.34 6.57 6.97
CA TYR A 594 16.67 6.00 5.66
C TYR A 594 15.88 6.68 4.55
N CYS A 595 16.58 7.15 3.52
CA CYS A 595 16.00 7.62 2.27
C CYS A 595 16.37 6.62 1.17
N MET A 596 15.45 5.74 0.83
CA MET A 596 15.61 4.71 -0.19
C MET A 596 14.82 5.09 -1.43
N LEU A 597 15.46 5.11 -2.58
CA LEU A 597 14.89 5.58 -3.83
C LEU A 597 14.72 4.42 -4.82
N GLU A 598 13.51 4.21 -5.27
CA GLU A 598 13.24 3.49 -6.50
C GLU A 598 13.49 4.44 -7.68
N HIS A 599 14.70 4.44 -8.21
CA HIS A 599 15.15 5.52 -9.11
C HIS A 599 15.37 5.09 -10.55
N PHE A 600 16.27 4.14 -10.79
CA PHE A 600 16.58 3.56 -12.11
C PHE A 600 16.88 4.60 -13.19
N ALA A 601 17.61 5.66 -12.83
CA ALA A 601 18.09 6.70 -13.73
C ALA A 601 19.53 6.41 -14.22
N ASP A 602 20.12 7.36 -14.93
CA ASP A 602 21.52 7.30 -15.32
C ASP A 602 22.43 7.08 -14.10
N ASN A 603 23.47 6.24 -14.28
CA ASN A 603 24.34 5.86 -13.17
C ASN A 603 25.08 7.05 -12.55
N SER A 604 25.35 8.11 -13.28
CA SER A 604 26.00 9.31 -12.75
C SER A 604 25.09 10.05 -11.76
N GLU A 605 23.78 10.09 -12.02
CA GLU A 605 22.77 10.63 -11.11
C GLU A 605 22.61 9.77 -9.87
N GLU A 606 22.46 8.46 -10.04
CA GLU A 606 22.31 7.54 -8.91
C GLU A 606 23.54 7.54 -8.02
N LYS A 607 24.74 7.64 -8.62
CA LYS A 607 25.99 7.79 -7.88
C LYS A 607 26.01 9.07 -7.05
N GLU A 608 25.58 10.19 -7.60
CA GLU A 608 25.56 11.48 -6.88
C GLU A 608 24.59 11.43 -5.69
N LEU A 609 23.42 10.83 -5.86
CA LEU A 609 22.44 10.63 -4.80
C LEU A 609 22.93 9.66 -3.71
N ALA A 610 23.54 8.54 -4.13
CA ALA A 610 24.13 7.56 -3.22
C ALA A 610 25.29 8.15 -2.41
N ASP A 611 26.17 8.92 -3.04
CA ASP A 611 27.32 9.54 -2.39
C ASP A 611 26.88 10.70 -1.45
N TYR A 612 25.72 11.32 -1.72
CA TYR A 612 25.08 12.28 -0.81
C TYR A 612 24.51 11.63 0.46
N GLY A 613 24.14 10.36 0.41
CA GLY A 613 23.70 9.59 1.58
C GLY A 613 22.44 8.77 1.41
N MET A 614 21.81 8.80 0.26
CA MET A 614 20.58 8.04 -0.04
C MET A 614 20.92 6.59 -0.38
N LEU A 615 19.95 5.70 -0.23
CA LEU A 615 20.01 4.32 -0.68
C LEU A 615 19.28 4.21 -2.02
N LEU A 616 19.83 3.46 -2.98
CA LEU A 616 19.27 3.25 -4.30
C LEU A 616 18.85 1.80 -4.47
N TRP A 617 17.70 1.55 -5.07
CA TRP A 617 17.28 0.20 -5.44
C TRP A 617 18.16 -0.38 -6.54
N GLY A 618 18.64 -1.61 -6.32
CA GLY A 618 19.50 -2.36 -7.24
C GLY A 618 18.80 -3.60 -7.74
N ASN A 619 17.95 -3.46 -8.78
CA ASN A 619 17.23 -4.58 -9.38
C ASN A 619 18.20 -5.58 -10.01
N ALA A 620 18.22 -6.81 -9.49
CA ALA A 620 19.01 -7.92 -9.99
C ALA A 620 18.14 -9.11 -10.43
N ASN A 621 16.82 -8.98 -10.42
CA ASN A 621 15.87 -10.08 -10.65
C ASN A 621 16.17 -10.84 -11.93
N HIS A 622 16.25 -10.16 -13.09
CA HIS A 622 16.48 -10.82 -14.36
C HIS A 622 17.74 -11.71 -14.34
N SER A 623 18.87 -11.14 -13.90
CA SER A 623 20.16 -11.85 -13.89
C SER A 623 20.20 -13.01 -12.89
N PHE A 624 19.57 -12.87 -11.71
CA PHE A 624 19.46 -13.98 -10.76
C PHE A 624 18.46 -15.04 -11.22
N ALA A 625 17.35 -14.65 -11.85
CA ALA A 625 16.40 -15.59 -12.44
C ALA A 625 17.08 -16.44 -13.53
N GLU A 626 17.81 -15.83 -14.47
CA GLU A 626 18.60 -16.52 -15.49
C GLU A 626 19.63 -17.47 -14.86
N ALA A 627 20.32 -17.02 -13.82
CA ALA A 627 21.29 -17.82 -13.08
C ALA A 627 20.62 -19.04 -12.41
N THR A 628 19.49 -18.86 -11.71
CA THR A 628 18.80 -19.97 -11.05
C THR A 628 18.17 -20.93 -12.05
N MET A 629 17.67 -20.44 -13.19
CA MET A 629 17.18 -21.28 -14.27
C MET A 629 18.29 -22.06 -15.01
N GLY A 630 19.56 -21.68 -14.90
CA GLY A 630 20.68 -22.36 -15.54
C GLY A 630 21.07 -21.80 -16.93
N TYR A 631 20.76 -20.53 -17.21
CA TYR A 631 21.16 -19.83 -18.43
C TYR A 631 22.40 -18.95 -18.14
N THR A 632 23.59 -19.44 -18.51
CA THR A 632 24.85 -18.85 -18.09
C THR A 632 25.24 -17.60 -18.87
N SER A 633 24.77 -17.43 -20.11
CA SER A 633 25.11 -16.30 -20.99
C SER A 633 24.45 -14.98 -20.57
N THR A 634 23.28 -15.01 -19.93
CA THR A 634 22.46 -13.84 -19.55
C THR A 634 22.43 -13.60 -18.05
N SER A 635 23.17 -14.39 -17.26
CA SER A 635 23.09 -14.45 -15.80
C SER A 635 24.18 -13.67 -15.07
N ASN A 636 24.71 -12.62 -15.67
CA ASN A 636 25.72 -11.78 -15.00
C ASN A 636 25.07 -10.76 -14.05
N PHE A 637 25.00 -11.09 -12.77
CA PHE A 637 24.45 -10.22 -11.73
C PHE A 637 25.49 -9.29 -11.04
N GLY A 638 26.72 -9.26 -11.54
CA GLY A 638 27.82 -8.46 -10.94
C GLY A 638 27.56 -6.95 -10.95
N THR A 639 26.80 -6.45 -11.93
CA THR A 639 26.44 -5.03 -12.04
C THR A 639 25.46 -4.55 -10.96
N SER A 640 24.87 -5.47 -10.22
CA SER A 640 23.88 -5.17 -9.17
C SER A 640 24.52 -4.90 -7.80
N PHE A 641 25.81 -4.63 -7.75
CA PHE A 641 26.52 -4.30 -6.52
C PHE A 641 27.21 -2.94 -6.61
N SER A 642 27.33 -2.24 -5.46
CA SER A 642 27.82 -0.86 -5.40
C SER A 642 29.19 -0.63 -6.08
N ASN A 643 30.12 -1.58 -5.96
CA ASN A 643 31.46 -1.44 -6.56
C ASN A 643 31.39 -1.36 -8.09
N ALA A 644 30.51 -2.11 -8.74
CA ALA A 644 30.33 -2.08 -10.20
C ALA A 644 29.67 -0.76 -10.67
N ARG A 645 28.96 -0.08 -9.80
CA ARG A 645 28.32 1.22 -10.02
C ARG A 645 29.24 2.40 -9.66
N ASN A 646 30.43 2.15 -9.12
CA ASN A 646 31.40 3.14 -8.62
C ASN A 646 30.85 4.05 -7.51
N PHE A 647 29.95 3.56 -6.69
CA PHE A 647 29.47 4.27 -5.50
C PHE A 647 30.58 4.34 -4.46
N ALA A 648 30.76 5.51 -3.83
CA ALA A 648 31.79 5.69 -2.79
C ALA A 648 31.47 4.87 -1.53
N GLN A 649 30.22 4.54 -1.31
CA GLN A 649 29.73 3.78 -0.15
C GLN A 649 28.83 2.63 -0.61
N GLN A 650 28.61 1.66 0.29
CA GLN A 650 27.68 0.55 0.05
C GLN A 650 26.22 1.04 0.22
N HIS A 651 25.69 1.76 -0.78
CA HIS A 651 24.37 2.36 -0.78
C HIS A 651 23.44 1.81 -1.87
N LEU A 652 23.80 0.73 -2.55
CA LEU A 652 22.93 0.03 -3.49
C LEU A 652 22.22 -1.12 -2.77
N VAL A 653 20.91 -1.02 -2.63
CA VAL A 653 20.03 -2.05 -2.02
C VAL A 653 19.74 -3.10 -3.07
N THR A 654 20.53 -4.18 -3.07
CA THR A 654 20.42 -5.23 -4.09
C THR A 654 19.34 -6.23 -3.72
N TYR A 655 18.45 -6.55 -4.68
CA TYR A 655 17.42 -7.56 -4.50
C TYR A 655 17.34 -8.55 -5.66
N MET A 656 16.90 -9.77 -5.36
CA MET A 656 16.59 -10.81 -6.34
C MET A 656 15.11 -10.81 -6.72
N GLU A 657 14.25 -10.38 -5.79
CA GLU A 657 12.80 -10.28 -5.92
C GLU A 657 12.30 -9.06 -5.16
N SER A 658 11.30 -8.37 -5.71
CA SER A 658 10.48 -7.35 -5.04
C SER A 658 9.00 -7.59 -5.36
N HIS A 659 8.10 -6.69 -4.97
CA HIS A 659 6.69 -6.78 -5.35
C HIS A 659 6.49 -6.72 -6.88
N ASP A 660 7.40 -6.08 -7.61
CA ASP A 660 7.26 -5.74 -9.03
C ASP A 660 7.78 -6.81 -10.01
N GLU A 661 8.64 -7.72 -9.56
CA GLU A 661 9.25 -8.72 -10.42
C GLU A 661 8.66 -10.12 -10.25
N GLU A 662 8.91 -10.96 -11.26
CA GLU A 662 8.50 -12.36 -11.22
C GLU A 662 9.35 -13.17 -10.22
N ARG A 663 8.78 -14.17 -9.59
CA ARG A 663 9.39 -14.99 -8.54
C ARG A 663 10.40 -15.98 -9.10
N LEU A 664 11.57 -16.11 -8.46
CA LEU A 664 12.65 -17.02 -8.90
C LEU A 664 12.16 -18.47 -8.99
N GLN A 665 11.43 -18.96 -7.99
CA GLN A 665 10.96 -20.34 -8.00
C GLN A 665 9.92 -20.58 -9.09
N TYR A 666 9.01 -19.64 -9.33
CA TYR A 666 8.09 -19.70 -10.44
C TYR A 666 8.82 -19.77 -11.79
N LYS A 667 9.86 -18.94 -11.98
CA LYS A 667 10.70 -18.94 -13.18
C LYS A 667 11.42 -20.27 -13.34
N ASN A 668 12.01 -20.81 -12.29
CA ASN A 668 12.69 -22.11 -12.32
C ASN A 668 11.74 -23.22 -12.80
N LEU A 669 10.55 -23.32 -12.21
CA LEU A 669 9.58 -24.37 -12.51
C LEU A 669 9.03 -24.31 -13.94
N ASN A 670 8.81 -23.12 -14.46
CA ASN A 670 8.16 -22.94 -15.77
C ASN A 670 9.17 -22.84 -16.94
N PHE A 671 10.32 -22.19 -16.71
CA PHE A 671 11.26 -21.85 -17.77
C PHE A 671 12.68 -22.40 -17.55
N GLY A 672 12.87 -23.20 -16.51
CA GLY A 672 14.18 -23.72 -16.14
C GLY A 672 14.83 -24.63 -17.18
N ASN A 673 16.16 -24.67 -17.21
CA ASN A 673 17.00 -25.45 -18.09
C ASN A 673 17.34 -26.83 -17.46
N GLY A 674 17.90 -27.73 -18.22
CA GLY A 674 18.32 -29.06 -17.75
C GLY A 674 19.28 -29.75 -18.67
N SER A 675 19.97 -30.80 -18.16
CA SER A 675 20.85 -31.68 -18.92
C SER A 675 20.83 -33.07 -18.30
N GLY A 676 20.58 -34.09 -19.12
CA GLY A 676 20.44 -35.46 -18.67
C GLY A 676 19.29 -35.58 -17.62
N SER A 677 19.58 -36.11 -16.47
CA SER A 677 18.63 -36.23 -15.38
C SER A 677 18.52 -34.99 -14.46
N TYR A 678 19.40 -34.01 -14.64
CA TYR A 678 19.35 -32.75 -13.87
C TYR A 678 18.41 -31.75 -14.53
N SER A 679 17.44 -31.25 -13.81
CA SER A 679 16.48 -30.24 -14.29
C SER A 679 16.17 -29.23 -13.18
N THR A 680 16.29 -27.94 -13.52
CA THR A 680 15.91 -26.84 -12.63
C THR A 680 14.39 -26.71 -12.47
N LYS A 681 13.60 -27.35 -13.37
CA LYS A 681 12.14 -27.47 -13.24
C LYS A 681 11.71 -28.45 -12.13
N ASN A 682 12.62 -29.29 -11.64
CA ASN A 682 12.32 -30.07 -10.45
C ASN A 682 12.24 -29.13 -9.21
N PRO A 683 11.16 -29.16 -8.41
CA PRO A 683 10.97 -28.23 -7.30
C PRO A 683 12.13 -28.21 -6.30
N ALA A 684 12.64 -29.38 -5.89
CA ALA A 684 13.75 -29.46 -4.95
C ALA A 684 15.06 -28.91 -5.55
N THR A 685 15.30 -29.18 -6.85
CA THR A 685 16.47 -28.63 -7.57
C THR A 685 16.35 -27.11 -7.68
N GLY A 686 15.20 -26.56 -8.03
CA GLY A 686 14.95 -25.12 -8.10
C GLY A 686 15.21 -24.43 -6.76
N LEU A 687 14.70 -25.00 -5.65
CA LEU A 687 14.98 -24.48 -4.30
C LEU A 687 16.46 -24.51 -3.93
N LYS A 688 17.19 -25.57 -4.30
CA LYS A 688 18.66 -25.62 -4.10
C LYS A 688 19.41 -24.56 -4.91
N ARG A 689 18.91 -24.24 -6.12
CA ARG A 689 19.51 -23.16 -6.92
C ARG A 689 19.20 -21.78 -6.32
N ASN A 690 18.01 -21.59 -5.75
CA ASN A 690 17.68 -20.37 -5.00
C ASN A 690 18.55 -20.24 -3.73
N GLU A 691 18.87 -21.35 -3.05
CA GLU A 691 19.82 -21.39 -1.92
C GLU A 691 21.23 -20.92 -2.36
N MET A 692 21.73 -21.42 -3.49
CA MET A 692 22.99 -20.97 -4.06
C MET A 692 22.97 -19.47 -4.40
N ALA A 693 21.92 -18.98 -5.05
CA ALA A 693 21.74 -17.56 -5.37
C ALA A 693 21.73 -16.69 -4.10
N ALA A 694 21.02 -17.16 -3.05
CA ALA A 694 20.96 -16.48 -1.76
C ALA A 694 22.33 -16.34 -1.10
N ALA A 695 23.24 -17.32 -1.26
CA ALA A 695 24.59 -17.21 -0.73
C ALA A 695 25.36 -16.04 -1.36
N PHE A 696 25.26 -15.85 -2.68
CA PHE A 696 25.88 -14.72 -3.37
C PHE A 696 25.23 -13.40 -2.99
N TRP A 697 23.89 -13.35 -2.98
CA TRP A 697 23.15 -12.15 -2.63
C TRP A 697 23.44 -11.72 -1.19
N ALA A 698 23.28 -12.62 -0.21
CA ALA A 698 23.41 -12.28 1.20
C ALA A 698 24.85 -11.95 1.61
N LEU A 699 25.85 -12.67 1.09
CA LEU A 699 27.23 -12.55 1.56
C LEU A 699 28.05 -11.51 0.82
N THR A 700 27.57 -10.95 -0.29
CA THR A 700 28.18 -9.75 -0.89
C THR A 700 27.89 -8.53 -0.01
N PRO A 701 28.86 -7.63 0.26
CA PRO A 701 28.63 -6.40 1.03
C PRO A 701 27.51 -5.50 0.49
N GLY A 702 27.04 -4.59 1.34
CA GLY A 702 25.99 -3.63 1.05
C GLY A 702 24.59 -4.07 1.49
N PRO A 703 23.62 -3.14 1.54
CA PRO A 703 22.24 -3.43 1.97
C PRO A 703 21.53 -4.38 1.00
N LYS A 704 20.53 -5.09 1.50
CA LYS A 704 19.78 -6.11 0.80
C LYS A 704 18.29 -5.90 0.99
N LEU A 705 17.49 -6.25 -0.03
CA LEU A 705 16.05 -6.33 0.07
C LEU A 705 15.59 -7.71 -0.41
N MET A 706 14.60 -8.28 0.24
CA MET A 706 13.94 -9.53 -0.13
C MET A 706 12.43 -9.38 -0.04
N TRP A 707 11.74 -9.98 -0.98
CA TRP A 707 10.28 -10.02 -1.02
C TRP A 707 9.73 -11.14 -0.12
N GLN A 708 8.54 -10.90 0.45
CA GLN A 708 7.83 -11.85 1.32
C GLN A 708 7.74 -13.26 0.72
N PHE A 709 8.00 -14.27 1.55
CA PHE A 709 8.05 -15.70 1.21
C PHE A 709 9.12 -16.10 0.17
N GLY A 710 9.97 -15.19 -0.32
CA GLY A 710 11.09 -15.53 -1.20
C GLY A 710 12.07 -16.49 -0.54
N GLU A 711 12.26 -16.38 0.78
CA GLU A 711 13.05 -17.28 1.63
C GLU A 711 12.45 -18.69 1.76
N LEU A 712 11.20 -18.86 1.36
CA LEU A 712 10.50 -20.15 1.29
C LEU A 712 10.34 -20.63 -0.17
N GLY A 713 10.91 -19.89 -1.12
CA GLY A 713 10.80 -20.19 -2.55
C GLY A 713 9.35 -20.08 -3.06
N TYR A 714 8.76 -18.90 -2.89
CA TYR A 714 7.41 -18.62 -3.38
C TYR A 714 7.29 -18.85 -4.89
N ASP A 715 6.33 -19.69 -5.31
CA ASP A 715 6.23 -20.23 -6.67
C ASP A 715 4.94 -19.86 -7.41
N PHE A 716 4.17 -18.90 -6.89
CA PHE A 716 3.07 -18.28 -7.63
C PHE A 716 3.59 -17.07 -8.43
N SER A 717 3.14 -16.96 -9.69
CA SER A 717 3.43 -15.81 -10.53
C SER A 717 2.91 -14.51 -9.91
N ILE A 718 3.59 -13.40 -10.16
CA ILE A 718 3.08 -12.07 -9.89
C ILE A 718 1.72 -11.82 -10.57
N ASN A 719 1.42 -12.53 -11.65
CA ASN A 719 0.18 -12.43 -12.41
C ASN A 719 -0.86 -13.52 -12.03
N THR A 720 -0.70 -14.15 -10.86
CA THR A 720 -1.68 -15.15 -10.38
C THR A 720 -2.97 -14.46 -9.96
N CYS A 721 -4.08 -14.94 -10.50
CA CYS A 721 -5.44 -14.52 -10.15
C CYS A 721 -5.92 -15.18 -8.85
N THR A 722 -7.00 -14.68 -8.26
CA THR A 722 -7.63 -15.27 -7.07
C THR A 722 -8.14 -16.70 -7.28
N ASN A 723 -8.45 -17.08 -8.53
CA ASN A 723 -8.79 -18.46 -8.92
C ASN A 723 -7.57 -19.33 -9.26
N LEU A 724 -6.35 -18.85 -8.97
CA LEU A 724 -5.06 -19.52 -9.19
C LEU A 724 -4.64 -19.68 -10.66
N THR A 725 -5.36 -19.12 -11.61
CA THR A 725 -4.88 -19.01 -13.00
C THR A 725 -3.86 -17.88 -13.13
N VAL A 726 -3.08 -17.85 -14.20
CA VAL A 726 -2.11 -16.79 -14.48
C VAL A 726 -2.61 -15.95 -15.66
N ASP A 727 -2.83 -14.65 -15.42
CA ASP A 727 -3.26 -13.69 -16.43
C ASP A 727 -2.49 -12.36 -16.26
N ALA A 728 -1.54 -12.13 -17.16
CA ALA A 728 -0.67 -10.96 -17.13
C ALA A 728 -1.42 -9.63 -17.41
N ASN A 729 -2.59 -9.67 -18.03
CA ASN A 729 -3.34 -8.47 -18.39
C ASN A 729 -4.24 -7.98 -17.24
N ASN A 730 -4.75 -8.92 -16.41
CA ASN A 730 -5.82 -8.60 -15.48
C ASN A 730 -5.48 -8.87 -14.01
N CYS A 731 -4.51 -9.73 -13.71
CA CYS A 731 -4.33 -10.27 -12.35
C CYS A 731 -3.04 -9.84 -11.64
N ARG A 732 -2.27 -8.88 -12.19
CA ARG A 732 -1.07 -8.39 -11.50
C ARG A 732 -1.37 -7.86 -10.10
N LEU A 733 -2.45 -7.07 -9.94
CA LEU A 733 -2.85 -6.47 -8.67
C LEU A 733 -3.80 -7.33 -7.82
N ALA A 734 -4.20 -8.52 -8.33
CA ALA A 734 -5.05 -9.44 -7.58
C ALA A 734 -4.35 -9.94 -6.29
N GLU A 735 -5.14 -10.32 -5.29
CA GLU A 735 -4.65 -10.94 -4.06
C GLU A 735 -3.87 -12.22 -4.36
N LYS A 736 -2.75 -12.42 -3.66
CA LYS A 736 -1.87 -13.57 -3.84
C LYS A 736 -2.03 -14.55 -2.69
N PRO A 737 -1.85 -15.87 -2.94
CA PRO A 737 -1.93 -16.88 -1.89
C PRO A 737 -0.94 -16.64 -0.75
N ILE A 738 -1.43 -16.63 0.47
CA ILE A 738 -0.63 -16.55 1.70
C ILE A 738 -0.07 -17.95 2.01
N LYS A 739 1.24 -18.08 2.12
CA LYS A 739 1.92 -19.39 2.11
C LYS A 739 2.75 -19.72 3.35
N TRP A 740 2.18 -19.51 4.55
CA TRP A 740 2.80 -19.94 5.80
C TRP A 740 2.94 -21.46 5.93
N ASP A 741 2.10 -22.24 5.24
CA ASP A 741 2.17 -23.70 5.17
C ASP A 741 3.47 -24.23 4.50
N TYR A 742 4.17 -23.40 3.74
CA TYR A 742 5.47 -23.74 3.14
C TYR A 742 6.54 -24.09 4.18
N LEU A 743 6.43 -23.60 5.40
CA LEU A 743 7.32 -23.96 6.51
C LEU A 743 7.26 -25.46 6.89
N GLN A 744 6.21 -26.16 6.48
CA GLN A 744 6.04 -27.59 6.73
C GLN A 744 6.76 -28.46 5.67
N ASP A 745 7.10 -27.91 4.50
CA ASP A 745 7.89 -28.59 3.48
C ASP A 745 9.38 -28.57 3.85
N ALA A 746 10.01 -29.74 3.90
CA ALA A 746 11.40 -29.89 4.35
C ALA A 746 12.41 -29.14 3.46
N ASN A 747 12.18 -29.08 2.12
CA ASN A 747 13.09 -28.41 1.19
C ASN A 747 12.95 -26.89 1.29
N ARG A 748 11.74 -26.39 1.46
CA ARG A 748 11.48 -24.95 1.65
C ARG A 748 12.00 -24.48 3.01
N LYS A 749 11.79 -25.29 4.05
CA LYS A 749 12.39 -25.00 5.35
C LYS A 749 13.92 -25.00 5.32
N ALA A 750 14.54 -25.91 4.55
CA ALA A 750 15.99 -25.90 4.36
C ALA A 750 16.48 -24.62 3.65
N LEU A 751 15.73 -24.11 2.69
CA LEU A 751 16.00 -22.82 2.05
C LEU A 751 15.94 -21.67 3.07
N TYR A 752 14.87 -21.59 3.88
CA TYR A 752 14.75 -20.62 4.98
C TYR A 752 15.95 -20.71 5.94
N ASP A 753 16.32 -21.91 6.37
CA ASP A 753 17.42 -22.12 7.29
C ASP A 753 18.77 -21.68 6.67
N ALA A 754 18.95 -21.82 5.36
CA ALA A 754 20.12 -21.32 4.64
C ALA A 754 20.17 -19.79 4.61
N TYR A 755 19.05 -19.12 4.24
CA TYR A 755 18.95 -17.67 4.34
C TYR A 755 19.27 -17.17 5.76
N ALA A 756 18.66 -17.77 6.77
CA ALA A 756 18.90 -17.41 8.17
C ALA A 756 20.37 -17.54 8.58
N LYS A 757 21.08 -18.58 8.11
CA LYS A 757 22.53 -18.75 8.37
C LYS A 757 23.37 -17.67 7.71
N PHE A 758 23.11 -17.33 6.45
CA PHE A 758 23.84 -16.29 5.74
C PHE A 758 23.62 -14.90 6.38
N LEU A 759 22.37 -14.58 6.69
CA LEU A 759 21.99 -13.32 7.30
C LEU A 759 22.54 -13.18 8.73
N LYS A 760 22.54 -14.27 9.50
CA LYS A 760 23.15 -14.30 10.84
C LYS A 760 24.66 -14.08 10.80
N LEU A 761 25.37 -14.66 9.83
CA LEU A 761 26.78 -14.41 9.64
C LEU A 761 27.07 -12.93 9.40
N ARG A 762 26.30 -12.32 8.52
CA ARG A 762 26.33 -10.90 8.18
C ARG A 762 26.06 -10.00 9.39
N ALA A 763 25.09 -10.38 10.24
CA ALA A 763 24.67 -9.65 11.44
C ALA A 763 25.61 -9.86 12.64
N THR A 764 26.63 -10.72 12.53
CA THR A 764 27.60 -10.95 13.62
C THR A 764 28.39 -9.66 13.90
N PRO A 765 28.34 -9.09 15.12
CA PRO A 765 28.91 -7.77 15.42
C PRO A 765 30.40 -7.61 14.99
N ALA A 766 31.18 -8.69 15.12
CA ALA A 766 32.58 -8.69 14.72
C ALA A 766 32.80 -8.55 13.20
N TYR A 767 31.79 -8.77 12.37
CA TYR A 767 31.90 -8.81 10.90
C TYR A 767 31.11 -7.72 10.18
N THR A 768 30.28 -6.97 10.88
CA THR A 768 29.39 -5.95 10.28
C THR A 768 30.14 -4.88 9.49
N ASN A 769 31.34 -4.50 9.93
CA ASN A 769 32.19 -3.53 9.21
C ASN A 769 32.68 -4.10 7.88
N ASP A 770 33.01 -5.39 7.82
CA ASP A 770 33.45 -6.04 6.58
C ASP A 770 32.32 -6.11 5.55
N PHE A 771 31.10 -6.45 5.99
CA PHE A 771 29.91 -6.44 5.12
C PHE A 771 29.43 -5.04 4.72
N GLY A 772 29.89 -3.99 5.38
CA GLY A 772 29.68 -2.59 5.00
C GLY A 772 30.83 -1.99 4.18
N SER A 773 31.85 -2.78 3.82
CA SER A 773 33.08 -2.31 3.16
C SER A 773 33.06 -2.50 1.65
N ASN A 774 33.98 -1.79 0.96
CA ASN A 774 34.24 -1.98 -0.48
C ASN A 774 35.31 -3.07 -0.75
N LYS A 775 35.76 -3.84 0.27
CA LYS A 775 36.81 -4.85 0.19
C LYS A 775 36.33 -6.18 -0.36
N TYR A 776 35.66 -6.16 -1.51
CA TYR A 776 35.17 -7.36 -2.17
C TYR A 776 35.32 -7.31 -3.69
N THR A 777 35.36 -8.48 -4.31
CA THR A 777 35.33 -8.65 -5.75
C THR A 777 34.30 -9.72 -6.12
N VAL A 778 33.71 -9.59 -7.31
CA VAL A 778 32.77 -10.57 -7.85
C VAL A 778 33.20 -10.94 -9.28
N ASN A 779 33.16 -12.23 -9.59
CA ASN A 779 33.22 -12.76 -10.95
C ASN A 779 31.96 -13.55 -11.21
N THR A 780 31.03 -12.93 -11.91
CA THR A 780 29.69 -13.48 -12.15
C THR A 780 29.42 -13.78 -13.63
N SER A 781 30.46 -13.73 -14.48
CA SER A 781 30.41 -14.22 -15.85
C SER A 781 30.60 -15.73 -15.92
N GLY A 782 30.02 -16.38 -16.93
CA GLY A 782 30.19 -17.81 -17.20
C GLY A 782 29.43 -18.74 -16.23
N SER A 783 29.79 -20.00 -16.28
CA SER A 783 29.14 -21.11 -15.58
C SER A 783 29.47 -21.13 -14.07
N ILE A 784 30.75 -21.07 -13.75
CA ILE A 784 31.24 -20.95 -12.36
C ILE A 784 31.30 -19.45 -12.01
N LYS A 785 30.52 -19.08 -10.99
CA LYS A 785 30.58 -17.72 -10.45
C LYS A 785 31.27 -17.72 -9.09
N SER A 786 31.95 -16.62 -8.75
CA SER A 786 32.60 -16.46 -7.45
C SER A 786 32.49 -15.05 -6.91
N MET A 787 32.51 -14.94 -5.58
CA MET A 787 32.61 -13.69 -4.83
C MET A 787 33.67 -13.86 -3.75
N GLN A 788 34.49 -12.84 -3.55
CA GLN A 788 35.49 -12.79 -2.50
C GLN A 788 35.25 -11.56 -1.63
N LEU A 789 35.12 -11.76 -0.34
CA LEU A 789 35.21 -10.71 0.67
C LEU A 789 36.62 -10.76 1.30
N ASN A 790 37.38 -9.70 1.16
CA ASN A 790 38.70 -9.59 1.80
C ASN A 790 38.63 -8.64 2.99
N GLY A 791 37.75 -8.93 3.93
CA GLY A 791 37.52 -8.14 5.13
C GLY A 791 38.68 -8.24 6.13
N ASP A 792 38.74 -7.31 7.07
CA ASP A 792 39.74 -7.28 8.10
C ASP A 792 39.47 -8.30 9.21
N SER A 793 38.24 -8.49 9.55
CA SER A 793 37.78 -9.44 10.59
C SER A 793 37.48 -10.82 10.06
N ILE A 794 36.97 -10.92 8.83
CA ILE A 794 36.65 -12.18 8.17
C ILE A 794 36.95 -12.09 6.67
N LYS A 795 37.44 -13.19 6.10
CA LYS A 795 37.55 -13.37 4.65
C LYS A 795 36.65 -14.49 4.21
N LEU A 796 35.89 -14.27 3.12
CA LEU A 796 34.98 -15.24 2.54
C LEU A 796 35.23 -15.45 1.05
N VAL A 797 34.96 -16.67 0.57
CA VAL A 797 34.87 -16.98 -0.85
C VAL A 797 33.58 -17.78 -1.06
N VAL A 798 32.68 -17.23 -1.86
CA VAL A 798 31.50 -17.95 -2.35
C VAL A 798 31.79 -18.38 -3.77
N VAL A 799 31.58 -19.64 -4.08
CA VAL A 799 31.74 -20.21 -5.43
C VAL A 799 30.58 -21.16 -5.72
N GLY A 800 30.03 -21.09 -6.93
CA GLY A 800 28.87 -21.92 -7.32
C GLY A 800 28.84 -22.20 -8.81
N ASN A 801 28.35 -23.39 -9.14
CA ASN A 801 28.12 -23.82 -10.53
C ASN A 801 26.67 -23.50 -10.92
N PHE A 802 26.49 -22.45 -11.72
CA PHE A 802 25.20 -22.01 -12.26
C PHE A 802 24.84 -22.68 -13.61
N ASP A 803 25.71 -23.55 -14.13
CA ASP A 803 25.43 -24.41 -15.29
C ASP A 803 24.54 -25.60 -14.89
N VAL A 804 24.01 -26.27 -15.87
CA VAL A 804 23.26 -27.56 -15.72
C VAL A 804 24.12 -28.79 -15.97
N THR A 805 25.42 -28.59 -16.17
CA THR A 805 26.46 -29.62 -16.35
C THR A 805 27.59 -29.44 -15.34
N PRO A 806 28.34 -30.50 -14.99
CA PRO A 806 29.51 -30.40 -14.11
C PRO A 806 30.56 -29.45 -14.70
N GLN A 807 31.13 -28.61 -13.83
CA GLN A 807 32.13 -27.61 -14.23
C GLN A 807 33.37 -27.66 -13.32
N THR A 808 34.53 -27.32 -13.86
CA THR A 808 35.76 -27.15 -13.09
C THR A 808 36.37 -25.78 -13.44
N ALA A 809 36.75 -25.00 -12.42
CA ALA A 809 37.40 -23.71 -12.61
C ALA A 809 38.50 -23.48 -11.57
N THR A 810 39.46 -22.66 -11.92
CA THR A 810 40.44 -22.09 -10.98
C THR A 810 39.79 -20.89 -10.29
N VAL A 811 39.66 -20.96 -8.98
CA VAL A 811 39.06 -19.90 -8.15
C VAL A 811 40.14 -19.23 -7.32
N SER A 812 40.17 -17.90 -7.36
CA SER A 812 41.12 -17.10 -6.57
C SER A 812 40.63 -16.97 -5.12
N PHE A 813 41.56 -16.93 -4.19
CA PHE A 813 41.34 -16.75 -2.76
C PHE A 813 42.18 -15.58 -2.24
N PRO A 814 41.70 -14.79 -1.26
CA PRO A 814 42.41 -13.63 -0.72
C PRO A 814 43.76 -13.94 -0.06
N THR A 815 43.94 -15.14 0.45
CA THR A 815 45.20 -15.58 1.09
C THR A 815 45.43 -17.08 0.91
N ASP A 816 46.68 -17.52 0.97
CA ASP A 816 47.06 -18.92 1.08
C ASP A 816 46.62 -19.50 2.45
N GLY A 817 46.56 -20.83 2.54
CA GLY A 817 46.19 -21.55 3.76
C GLY A 817 44.89 -22.33 3.68
N PHE A 818 44.38 -22.69 4.86
CA PHE A 818 43.13 -23.44 4.95
C PHE A 818 41.91 -22.53 4.89
N TRP A 819 40.96 -22.93 4.05
CA TRP A 819 39.67 -22.29 3.90
C TRP A 819 38.57 -23.30 4.27
N TYR A 820 37.79 -22.98 5.28
CA TYR A 820 36.81 -23.87 5.88
C TYR A 820 35.44 -23.63 5.26
N SER A 821 34.81 -24.73 4.81
CA SER A 821 33.42 -24.63 4.32
C SER A 821 32.45 -24.39 5.47
N LEU A 822 31.53 -23.44 5.30
CA LEU A 822 30.56 -23.02 6.32
C LEU A 822 29.51 -24.11 6.66
N TYR A 823 29.28 -25.07 5.77
CA TYR A 823 28.16 -26.02 5.89
C TYR A 823 28.59 -27.49 5.84
N SER A 824 29.88 -27.70 5.75
CA SER A 824 30.42 -29.07 5.76
C SER A 824 31.73 -29.07 6.52
N ASN A 825 32.14 -30.23 7.00
CA ASN A 825 33.47 -30.41 7.61
C ASN A 825 34.59 -30.45 6.53
N LYS A 826 34.29 -29.94 5.30
CA LYS A 826 35.26 -29.87 4.22
C LYS A 826 36.12 -28.59 4.36
N TYR A 827 37.32 -28.68 3.89
CA TYR A 827 38.21 -27.51 3.75
C TYR A 827 38.88 -27.55 2.38
N GLN A 828 39.31 -26.37 1.92
CA GLN A 828 40.13 -26.18 0.73
C GLN A 828 41.50 -25.67 1.17
N LEU A 829 42.55 -26.37 0.79
CA LEU A 829 43.90 -25.85 0.93
C LEU A 829 44.22 -25.04 -0.32
N VAL A 830 44.66 -23.80 -0.09
CA VAL A 830 45.04 -22.83 -1.14
C VAL A 830 46.53 -22.57 -1.07
N SER A 831 47.18 -22.61 -2.22
CA SER A 831 48.58 -22.27 -2.40
C SER A 831 48.74 -21.49 -3.69
N GLY A 832 49.52 -20.39 -3.67
CA GLY A 832 49.67 -19.49 -4.81
C GLY A 832 48.39 -18.68 -5.11
N GLY A 833 47.57 -18.37 -4.09
CA GLY A 833 46.39 -17.49 -4.19
C GLY A 833 45.19 -18.08 -4.95
N SER A 834 45.22 -19.37 -5.30
CA SER A 834 44.13 -19.99 -6.05
C SER A 834 43.99 -21.50 -5.77
N ALA A 835 42.82 -22.04 -6.11
CA ALA A 835 42.57 -23.48 -6.07
C ALA A 835 41.66 -23.94 -7.22
N SER A 836 41.85 -25.17 -7.70
CA SER A 836 40.93 -25.82 -8.63
C SER A 836 39.72 -26.34 -7.89
N VAL A 837 38.54 -25.96 -8.31
CA VAL A 837 37.25 -26.35 -7.71
C VAL A 837 36.40 -27.05 -8.77
N SER A 838 35.99 -28.31 -8.53
CA SER A 838 35.08 -29.04 -9.40
C SER A 838 33.71 -29.11 -8.68
N LEU A 839 32.66 -28.70 -9.42
CA LEU A 839 31.31 -28.55 -8.87
C LEU A 839 30.30 -29.28 -9.76
N GLN A 840 29.42 -30.05 -9.15
CA GLN A 840 28.22 -30.58 -9.78
C GLN A 840 27.24 -29.46 -10.14
N PRO A 841 26.27 -29.68 -11.05
CA PRO A 841 25.25 -28.69 -11.37
C PRO A 841 24.50 -28.22 -10.10
N GLY A 842 24.45 -26.89 -9.87
CA GLY A 842 23.82 -26.31 -8.68
C GLY A 842 24.59 -26.50 -7.37
N GLU A 843 25.78 -27.11 -7.40
CA GLU A 843 26.64 -27.19 -6.20
C GLU A 843 27.34 -25.86 -5.94
N TYR A 844 27.46 -25.51 -4.66
CA TYR A 844 28.17 -24.31 -4.24
C TYR A 844 28.90 -24.52 -2.91
N PHE A 845 29.89 -23.69 -2.67
CA PHE A 845 30.58 -23.63 -1.36
C PHE A 845 30.71 -22.17 -0.90
N VAL A 846 30.59 -22.00 0.40
CA VAL A 846 30.95 -20.78 1.10
C VAL A 846 32.15 -21.10 1.98
N TYR A 847 33.32 -20.58 1.62
CA TYR A 847 34.55 -20.78 2.36
C TYR A 847 34.87 -19.58 3.22
N SER A 848 35.38 -19.79 4.42
CA SER A 848 35.91 -18.78 5.33
C SER A 848 37.34 -19.10 5.74
N ASN A 849 38.15 -18.07 5.93
CA ASN A 849 39.51 -18.20 6.53
C ASN A 849 39.45 -18.59 8.03
N LYS A 850 38.28 -18.63 8.63
CA LYS A 850 37.99 -19.04 10.02
C LYS A 850 37.08 -20.26 10.01
N ASN A 851 37.33 -21.23 10.87
CA ASN A 851 36.41 -22.33 11.06
C ASN A 851 35.21 -21.88 11.90
N LEU A 852 34.11 -21.54 11.23
CA LEU A 852 32.87 -21.04 11.86
C LEU A 852 31.90 -22.14 12.27
N ASN A 853 32.16 -23.41 11.87
CA ASN A 853 31.31 -24.55 12.26
C ASN A 853 31.40 -24.88 13.75
N ASN A 854 32.45 -24.42 14.43
CA ASN A 854 32.68 -24.61 15.85
C ASN A 854 32.31 -23.40 16.71
N ALA A 855 31.78 -22.30 16.14
CA ALA A 855 31.54 -21.04 16.84
C ALA A 855 30.15 -20.94 17.52
N VAL A 856 29.41 -22.03 17.63
CA VAL A 856 28.07 -22.04 18.27
C VAL A 856 27.96 -23.12 19.34
N VAL A 857 28.89 -23.09 20.28
CA VAL A 857 28.63 -23.62 21.63
C VAL A 857 29.30 -22.72 22.66
N THR A 858 28.77 -21.56 22.90
CA THR A 858 29.11 -20.74 24.07
C THR A 858 27.82 -20.40 24.83
N SER A 859 27.16 -21.42 25.31
CA SER A 859 26.30 -21.38 26.52
C SER A 859 25.75 -22.77 26.84
N THR A 860 26.61 -23.83 26.85
CA THR A 860 26.33 -24.96 27.70
C THR A 860 27.33 -24.93 28.84
N PRO A 861 26.92 -25.22 30.07
CA PRO A 861 27.86 -25.29 31.18
C PRO A 861 28.96 -26.27 30.80
N ASN A 862 30.21 -25.95 31.11
CA ASN A 862 31.36 -26.82 30.96
C ASN A 862 31.06 -28.16 31.71
N ILE A 863 30.43 -29.11 30.99
CA ILE A 863 30.41 -30.48 31.44
C ILE A 863 31.78 -31.03 30.98
N SER A 864 32.78 -30.89 31.86
CA SER A 864 34.01 -31.67 31.69
C SER A 864 33.56 -33.14 31.74
N LEU A 865 33.70 -33.86 30.60
CA LEU A 865 33.47 -35.29 30.59
C LEU A 865 34.40 -35.91 31.63
N PRO A 866 33.92 -36.91 32.41
CA PRO A 866 34.78 -37.59 33.34
C PRO A 866 36.03 -38.13 32.67
N ILE A 867 37.14 -38.10 33.34
CA ILE A 867 38.43 -38.53 32.78
C ILE A 867 38.35 -40.01 32.44
N LEU A 868 38.67 -40.35 31.18
CA LEU A 868 38.84 -41.73 30.75
C LEU A 868 40.14 -42.27 31.38
N ASN A 869 40.02 -43.29 32.25
CA ASN A 869 41.15 -43.90 32.89
C ASN A 869 41.90 -44.81 31.88
N THR A 870 42.79 -44.20 31.10
CA THR A 870 43.66 -44.87 30.11
C THR A 870 45.00 -44.17 29.98
N THR A 871 45.99 -44.92 29.58
CA THR A 871 47.26 -44.34 29.12
C THR A 871 47.21 -44.19 27.60
N ILE A 872 47.63 -43.04 27.10
CA ILE A 872 47.78 -42.78 25.67
C ILE A 872 49.22 -42.52 25.37
N SER A 873 49.81 -43.21 24.41
CA SER A 873 51.15 -42.94 23.90
C SER A 873 51.14 -42.70 22.39
N VAL A 874 51.96 -41.79 21.93
CA VAL A 874 52.16 -41.47 20.51
C VAL A 874 53.64 -41.67 20.23
N SER A 875 53.98 -42.57 19.30
CA SER A 875 55.40 -42.89 18.99
C SER A 875 55.57 -43.19 17.49
N PRO A 876 56.55 -42.54 16.83
CA PRO A 876 57.52 -41.57 17.37
C PRO A 876 56.84 -40.20 17.71
N ASN A 877 57.35 -39.55 18.73
CA ASN A 877 57.04 -38.15 19.09
C ASN A 877 58.36 -37.42 19.32
N PRO A 878 58.74 -36.46 18.49
CA PRO A 878 57.93 -35.85 17.41
C PRO A 878 57.60 -36.75 16.22
N LEU A 879 56.41 -36.51 15.62
CA LEU A 879 55.93 -37.13 14.40
C LEU A 879 56.56 -36.45 13.16
N SER A 880 57.26 -37.18 12.28
CA SER A 880 57.81 -36.70 11.03
C SER A 880 57.04 -37.15 9.78
N GLN A 881 56.53 -38.38 9.74
CA GLN A 881 55.75 -38.95 8.65
C GLN A 881 54.48 -39.68 9.15
N ALA A 882 54.63 -40.62 10.08
CA ALA A 882 53.58 -41.35 10.73
C ALA A 882 53.93 -41.69 12.18
N ALA A 883 52.91 -41.82 13.03
CA ALA A 883 53.07 -42.31 14.39
C ALA A 883 51.95 -43.28 14.76
N ILE A 884 52.25 -44.18 15.68
CA ILE A 884 51.28 -45.10 16.25
C ILE A 884 50.78 -44.51 17.57
N VAL A 885 49.46 -44.36 17.67
CA VAL A 885 48.74 -44.04 18.92
C VAL A 885 48.33 -45.33 19.58
N LYS A 886 48.89 -45.62 20.76
CA LYS A 886 48.47 -46.76 21.57
C LYS A 886 47.72 -46.29 22.80
N TYR A 887 46.63 -46.99 23.14
CA TYR A 887 45.84 -46.71 24.34
C TYR A 887 45.14 -47.99 24.82
N GLN A 888 44.76 -48.02 26.09
CA GLN A 888 44.08 -49.16 26.70
C GLN A 888 42.64 -48.79 27.08
N LEU A 889 41.67 -49.49 26.53
CA LEU A 889 40.25 -49.31 26.88
C LEU A 889 39.93 -50.16 28.13
N PRO A 890 39.40 -49.52 29.20
CA PRO A 890 39.01 -50.21 30.42
C PRO A 890 37.78 -51.13 30.20
N GLU A 891 36.96 -50.80 29.21
CA GLU A 891 35.73 -51.53 28.87
C GLU A 891 35.45 -51.45 27.37
N SER A 892 34.69 -52.38 26.80
CA SER A 892 34.27 -52.36 25.38
C SER A 892 33.20 -51.30 25.16
N GLY A 893 33.25 -50.59 24.03
CA GLY A 893 32.29 -49.54 23.76
C GLY A 893 32.51 -48.78 22.43
N LYS A 894 31.66 -47.81 22.19
CA LYS A 894 31.85 -46.89 21.06
C LYS A 894 32.97 -45.89 21.40
N VAL A 895 34.00 -45.88 20.54
CA VAL A 895 35.17 -45.02 20.73
C VAL A 895 35.26 -44.01 19.60
N GLN A 896 35.54 -42.76 19.95
CA GLN A 896 35.87 -41.73 19.00
C GLN A 896 37.29 -41.21 19.29
N VAL A 897 38.17 -41.24 18.29
CA VAL A 897 39.52 -40.71 18.36
C VAL A 897 39.67 -39.56 17.37
N LYS A 898 40.06 -38.39 17.90
CA LYS A 898 40.21 -37.16 17.13
C LYS A 898 41.60 -36.56 17.28
N LEU A 899 42.10 -36.00 16.19
CA LEU A 899 43.29 -35.16 16.21
C LEU A 899 42.88 -33.71 16.39
N LEU A 900 43.45 -33.03 17.35
CA LEU A 900 43.18 -31.62 17.64
C LEU A 900 44.38 -30.75 17.41
N SER A 901 44.20 -29.49 16.98
CA SER A 901 45.26 -28.49 16.95
C SER A 901 45.66 -28.06 18.35
N GLN A 902 46.70 -27.25 18.48
CA GLN A 902 47.16 -26.64 19.73
C GLN A 902 46.04 -25.88 20.45
N THR A 903 45.07 -25.33 19.70
CA THR A 903 43.96 -24.57 20.24
C THR A 903 42.71 -25.45 20.55
N GLY A 904 42.84 -26.78 20.42
CA GLY A 904 41.74 -27.74 20.70
C GLY A 904 40.75 -27.94 19.53
N VAL A 905 41.03 -27.38 18.38
CA VAL A 905 40.16 -27.56 17.19
C VAL A 905 40.41 -28.95 16.59
N VAL A 906 39.33 -29.68 16.22
CA VAL A 906 39.46 -30.99 15.55
C VAL A 906 40.05 -30.78 14.15
N VAL A 907 41.19 -31.41 13.91
CA VAL A 907 41.93 -31.35 12.65
C VAL A 907 41.59 -32.59 11.79
N ASP A 908 41.45 -33.75 12.44
CA ASP A 908 41.11 -34.99 11.75
C ASP A 908 40.34 -35.93 12.69
N GLY A 909 39.46 -36.76 12.12
CA GLY A 909 38.75 -37.84 12.80
C GLY A 909 39.46 -39.18 12.52
N ILE A 910 40.29 -39.64 13.44
CA ILE A 910 41.17 -40.79 13.23
C ILE A 910 40.35 -42.10 13.27
N PHE A 911 39.38 -42.18 14.18
CA PHE A 911 38.53 -43.35 14.37
C PHE A 911 37.18 -43.00 14.97
N ASN A 912 36.14 -43.65 14.52
CA ASN A 912 34.79 -43.55 15.11
C ASN A 912 34.06 -44.89 14.91
N GLY A 913 34.06 -45.76 15.95
CA GLY A 913 33.48 -47.07 15.84
C GLY A 913 33.48 -47.80 17.18
N TRP A 914 33.12 -49.11 17.15
CA TRP A 914 33.12 -49.97 18.31
C TRP A 914 34.54 -50.60 18.49
N GLN A 915 35.07 -50.61 19.73
CA GLN A 915 36.29 -51.29 20.10
C GLN A 915 36.09 -52.14 21.36
N TYR A 916 36.86 -53.21 21.45
CA TYR A 916 36.82 -54.12 22.61
C TYR A 916 37.76 -53.64 23.72
N LYS A 917 37.47 -54.06 24.97
CA LYS A 917 38.35 -53.86 26.12
C LYS A 917 39.75 -54.35 25.81
N GLY A 918 40.77 -53.64 26.26
CA GLY A 918 42.17 -54.06 26.10
C GLY A 918 43.00 -53.01 25.32
N GLN A 919 44.18 -53.46 24.90
CA GLN A 919 45.09 -52.55 24.17
C GLN A 919 44.62 -52.32 22.73
N GLN A 920 44.59 -51.06 22.33
CA GLN A 920 44.22 -50.59 21.00
C GLN A 920 45.40 -49.83 20.39
N GLN A 921 45.44 -49.82 19.05
CA GLN A 921 46.40 -49.01 18.32
C GLN A 921 45.81 -48.42 17.02
N LEU A 922 46.18 -47.21 16.68
CA LEU A 922 45.82 -46.51 15.48
C LEU A 922 47.04 -45.82 14.89
N ILE A 923 47.04 -45.62 13.56
CA ILE A 923 48.12 -44.89 12.86
C ILE A 923 47.62 -43.50 12.54
N ILE A 924 48.39 -42.48 12.88
CA ILE A 924 48.22 -41.12 12.42
C ILE A 924 49.31 -40.80 11.42
N ASN A 925 48.93 -40.17 10.30
CA ASN A 925 49.89 -39.76 9.26
C ASN A 925 49.97 -38.24 9.25
N LYS A 926 51.16 -37.69 8.97
CA LYS A 926 51.37 -36.23 8.89
C LYS A 926 50.54 -35.53 7.79
N LYS A 927 50.30 -36.13 6.63
CA LYS A 927 49.43 -35.71 5.53
C LYS A 927 49.26 -34.22 5.38
N GLY A 928 50.34 -33.44 5.27
CA GLY A 928 50.28 -32.01 5.07
C GLY A 928 49.97 -31.17 6.31
N LEU A 929 49.92 -31.76 7.50
CA LEU A 929 49.81 -31.00 8.75
C LEU A 929 51.07 -30.17 9.00
N PRO A 930 50.95 -28.86 9.28
CA PRO A 930 52.10 -28.02 9.62
C PRO A 930 52.83 -28.52 10.88
N PRO A 931 54.13 -28.25 11.00
CA PRO A 931 54.85 -28.46 12.23
C PRO A 931 54.22 -27.68 13.39
N GLY A 932 54.06 -28.34 14.56
CA GLY A 932 53.44 -27.67 15.69
C GLY A 932 53.01 -28.68 16.79
N VAL A 933 52.36 -28.13 17.81
CA VAL A 933 51.78 -28.90 18.91
C VAL A 933 50.39 -29.34 18.52
N TYR A 934 50.12 -30.68 18.70
CA TYR A 934 48.84 -31.32 18.47
C TYR A 934 48.40 -32.13 19.66
N HIS A 935 47.12 -32.43 19.75
CA HIS A 935 46.54 -33.26 20.77
C HIS A 935 45.74 -34.42 20.14
N ILE A 936 45.92 -35.64 20.65
CA ILE A 936 45.04 -36.77 20.35
C ILE A 936 44.03 -36.90 21.46
N SER A 937 42.73 -36.84 21.11
CA SER A 937 41.62 -36.98 22.04
C SER A 937 40.92 -38.32 21.83
N ILE A 938 40.77 -39.08 22.89
CA ILE A 938 40.04 -40.35 22.88
C ILE A 938 38.84 -40.25 23.80
N GLN A 939 37.67 -40.49 23.26
CA GLN A 939 36.40 -40.48 23.97
C GLN A 939 35.76 -41.88 23.90
N SER A 940 35.34 -42.41 25.04
CA SER A 940 34.60 -43.69 25.17
C SER A 940 33.61 -43.59 26.32
N ASN A 941 32.37 -44.08 26.17
CA ASN A 941 31.32 -44.14 27.21
C ASN A 941 31.19 -42.86 28.04
N GLN A 942 31.11 -41.69 27.36
CA GLN A 942 31.01 -40.34 27.96
C GLN A 942 32.23 -39.94 28.84
N LYS A 943 33.37 -40.61 28.69
CA LYS A 943 34.65 -40.28 29.33
C LYS A 943 35.63 -39.88 28.25
N GLN A 944 36.55 -38.94 28.54
CA GLN A 944 37.52 -38.47 27.58
C GLN A 944 38.91 -38.35 28.19
N LYS A 945 39.95 -38.60 27.36
CA LYS A 945 41.35 -38.27 27.71
C LYS A 945 42.07 -37.74 26.48
N THR A 946 42.98 -36.79 26.71
CA THR A 946 43.78 -36.11 25.67
C THR A 946 45.26 -36.26 25.95
N GLN A 947 46.06 -36.51 24.91
CA GLN A 947 47.53 -36.60 24.99
C GLN A 947 48.14 -35.66 23.97
N THR A 948 49.05 -34.84 24.41
CA THR A 948 49.83 -33.89 23.57
C THR A 948 50.99 -34.56 22.89
N PHE A 949 51.31 -34.20 21.65
CA PHE A 949 52.48 -34.62 20.89
C PHE A 949 52.90 -33.54 19.89
N LEU A 950 54.11 -33.66 19.31
CA LEU A 950 54.72 -32.72 18.37
C LEU A 950 54.70 -33.30 16.95
N ILE A 951 54.44 -32.47 15.96
CA ILE A 951 54.70 -32.71 14.53
C ILE A 951 55.88 -31.85 14.12
N THR A 952 56.88 -32.48 13.45
CA THR A 952 58.06 -31.79 12.90
C THR A 952 58.05 -31.79 11.37
N ASN A 953 58.96 -31.05 10.75
CA ASN A 953 59.16 -31.02 9.30
C ASN A 953 59.49 -32.39 8.68
#